data_f422e534139be8dc3e6cb2745614be55
#
_entry.id   f422e534139be8dc3e6cb2745614be55
#
_cell.length_a   1.000
_cell.length_b   1.000
_cell.length_c   1.000
_cell.angle_alpha   90.00
_cell.angle_beta   90.00
_cell.angle_gamma   90.00
#
_symmetry.space_group_name_H-M   'P 1'
#
loop_
_entity.id
_entity.type
_entity.pdbx_description
1 polymer ?
#
loop_
_entity_poly.entity_id
_entity_poly.type
_entity_poly.pdbx_seq_one_letter_code
_entity_poly.pdbx_strand_id
1 'polypeptide(L)'
;MYDLKVQPVVAESLESADLVLDMEICGKAETVEKSADDAKMQNVSAKITLTGSRDDSKEGAAGSVSENTIFSETISFQPNNTSDTIRFTDTGAATVHFEQEVNHPNLWSAEHPELYTLTVELLDESGNCVEYISQNIGFRRFEMKDGIMTLNGKRIVFKGVNRHEFSSKTGRAVSKEEVLQDIITMKQNNINAIRTCHYPDASGIYELCDRYGLYMIAENNLESHGSWDAASHGLVPKDTIVPGDNMDWEPMMLDRVNSCYQRDKNHPAILIWSVGNESYGGKVIFDMSEKFRALDPYRLVHYEGIFNDRRYEGTSDMESQMYTSVENIKKFLAEHKEKPFICCEYTHAMGNSCGAMHKYTDLTDTEPRYQGGFIWDYIDQSILKKDRYGQEFQAYGGDCGERPTDYNFSGNGICYGGERDASPKMQEVKFNYQNISVAFEEHSFTVVNKNLFADTSEYQCIVILQKNGTVVKKQKMDTNVVPLSSGSYEIPFVIPEDAEYAVTVSFVLREDTFWAKAGHEVAFGQKVYKKEVKFAVPEKPLQVVRGKVNIGVKGDDFDCLFSLLNGGLVSYRYAGKEMIEKIPMPNFWRAPVDNDNGSMAPGRYAQWKIASMYISHRNGGMFDNVPTTVEETEHSVTITYTYYMPTTPAAKCQVAYTVYGDGTVETKLTYDPVEGLPDMPEFGMMFKLNADYDNVEWYGYGPEETYADRRHGAKLGIYKNKAADNMAKYLVPQECGNKVGVRYAKVTDYKGRGLLFSGDELSFSALPYTPHELENAAHPYELPQVHYTVVRVALAQMGVGGDDSWGAWVHPEYNIDVTKPLEFTFRFRGI
;
A
#
# COMPACT_ATOMS: atom_id res chain seq x y z
N MET A 1 22.53 -5.51 36.69
CA MET A 1 22.32 -4.25 35.93
C MET A 1 20.90 -3.79 36.17
N TYR A 2 20.66 -2.53 36.56
CA TYR A 2 19.33 -1.97 36.73
C TYR A 2 18.91 -1.24 35.45
N ASP A 3 19.79 -0.44 34.86
CA ASP A 3 19.58 0.23 33.60
C ASP A 3 20.86 0.30 32.76
N LEU A 4 20.73 0.24 31.45
CA LEU A 4 21.80 0.43 30.48
C LEU A 4 21.30 1.38 29.38
N LYS A 5 21.87 2.57 29.29
CA LYS A 5 21.68 3.53 28.21
C LYS A 5 22.87 3.49 27.27
N VAL A 6 22.63 3.27 25.99
CA VAL A 6 23.67 3.20 24.96
C VAL A 6 23.45 4.32 23.94
N GLN A 7 24.46 5.17 23.76
CA GLN A 7 24.42 6.31 22.85
C GLN A 7 25.64 6.28 21.91
N PRO A 8 25.48 5.73 20.68
CA PRO A 8 26.49 5.85 19.64
C PRO A 8 26.42 7.25 19.02
N VAL A 9 27.31 8.14 19.36
CA VAL A 9 27.37 9.55 18.91
C VAL A 9 28.31 9.66 17.72
N VAL A 10 27.78 9.58 16.50
CA VAL A 10 28.57 9.66 15.27
C VAL A 10 28.99 11.12 15.00
N ALA A 11 30.29 11.35 14.76
CA ALA A 11 30.83 12.65 14.42
C ALA A 11 30.25 13.23 13.12
N GLU A 12 30.27 14.54 12.90
CA GLU A 12 29.79 15.18 11.66
C GLU A 12 30.60 14.73 10.43
N SER A 13 31.88 14.36 10.63
CA SER A 13 32.73 13.80 9.57
C SER A 13 32.28 12.40 9.10
N LEU A 14 31.50 11.68 9.92
CA LEU A 14 31.12 10.27 9.75
C LEU A 14 32.30 9.27 9.85
N GLU A 15 33.49 9.75 10.17
CA GLU A 15 34.73 8.94 10.23
C GLU A 15 34.99 8.32 11.62
N SER A 16 34.33 8.83 12.66
CA SER A 16 34.40 8.29 14.01
C SER A 16 33.09 8.43 14.75
N ALA A 17 32.97 7.72 15.86
CA ALA A 17 31.84 7.82 16.78
C ALA A 17 32.32 7.64 18.21
N ASP A 18 31.70 8.34 19.16
CA ASP A 18 31.87 8.09 20.58
C ASP A 18 30.75 7.14 21.04
N LEU A 19 31.13 5.96 21.53
CA LEU A 19 30.18 5.04 22.17
C LEU A 19 30.10 5.42 23.65
N VAL A 20 28.97 6.03 24.01
CA VAL A 20 28.70 6.49 25.38
C VAL A 20 27.72 5.52 26.05
N LEU A 21 28.11 5.04 27.25
CA LEU A 21 27.28 4.17 28.08
C LEU A 21 27.04 4.82 29.43
N ASP A 22 25.76 4.88 29.83
CA ASP A 22 25.38 5.16 31.21
C ASP A 22 24.77 3.88 31.80
N MET A 23 25.35 3.37 32.86
CA MET A 23 24.97 2.12 33.51
C MET A 23 24.56 2.37 34.97
N GLU A 24 23.39 1.87 35.37
CA GLU A 24 23.01 1.79 36.79
C GLU A 24 23.13 0.34 37.26
N ILE A 25 23.96 0.13 38.26
CA ILE A 25 24.28 -1.17 38.84
C ILE A 25 23.84 -1.20 40.29
N CYS A 26 22.90 -2.08 40.62
CA CYS A 26 22.37 -2.27 41.98
C CYS A 26 22.84 -3.61 42.56
N GLY A 27 23.48 -3.57 43.75
CA GLY A 27 23.74 -4.78 44.51
C GLY A 27 22.47 -5.32 45.16
N LYS A 28 22.28 -6.65 45.24
CA LYS A 28 21.24 -7.27 46.05
C LYS A 28 21.64 -7.14 47.54
N ALA A 29 20.92 -6.34 48.30
CA ALA A 29 21.06 -6.39 49.76
C ALA A 29 20.65 -7.82 50.25
N GLU A 30 21.61 -8.57 50.80
CA GLU A 30 21.23 -9.78 51.56
C GLU A 30 20.34 -9.35 52.72
N THR A 31 19.15 -9.90 52.78
CA THR A 31 18.26 -9.78 53.90
C THR A 31 18.83 -10.53 55.10
N VAL A 32 19.83 -9.94 55.75
CA VAL A 32 20.30 -10.32 57.07
C VAL A 32 20.14 -9.06 57.93
N GLU A 33 19.50 -9.22 59.06
CA GLU A 33 19.35 -8.22 60.14
C GLU A 33 20.70 -7.63 60.54
N LYS A 34 21.29 -6.74 59.74
CA LYS A 34 22.46 -5.96 60.10
C LYS A 34 22.13 -4.49 59.86
N SER A 35 22.64 -3.67 60.82
CA SER A 35 22.52 -2.21 60.80
C SER A 35 22.98 -1.60 59.46
N ALA A 36 22.37 -0.50 59.05
CA ALA A 36 22.62 0.22 57.82
C ALA A 36 24.09 0.58 57.54
N ASP A 37 24.98 0.45 58.52
CA ASP A 37 26.43 0.73 58.40
C ASP A 37 27.26 -0.45 57.85
N ASP A 38 26.69 -1.66 57.64
CA ASP A 38 27.42 -2.83 57.21
C ASP A 38 27.08 -3.34 55.77
N ALA A 39 26.30 -2.61 55.03
CA ALA A 39 26.05 -2.91 53.61
C ALA A 39 27.24 -2.40 52.77
N LYS A 40 28.40 -3.03 52.89
CA LYS A 40 29.48 -2.82 51.99
C LYS A 40 29.15 -3.41 50.65
N MET A 41 29.03 -2.59 49.59
CA MET A 41 29.12 -3.06 48.23
C MET A 41 30.43 -3.82 48.06
N GLN A 42 30.35 -5.10 47.67
CA GLN A 42 31.53 -5.87 47.28
C GLN A 42 32.16 -5.23 46.06
N ASN A 43 33.51 -5.35 45.92
CA ASN A 43 34.20 -4.89 44.74
C ASN A 43 33.66 -5.59 43.51
N VAL A 44 33.00 -4.87 42.63
CA VAL A 44 32.41 -5.37 41.37
C VAL A 44 33.15 -4.67 40.22
N SER A 45 33.34 -5.36 39.12
CA SER A 45 33.83 -4.73 37.90
C SER A 45 32.90 -5.06 36.72
N ALA A 46 32.89 -4.19 35.71
CA ALA A 46 32.21 -4.43 34.45
C ALA A 46 33.24 -4.54 33.33
N LYS A 47 33.22 -5.66 32.63
CA LYS A 47 33.96 -5.82 31.39
C LYS A 47 33.05 -5.51 30.22
N ILE A 48 33.40 -4.51 29.44
CA ILE A 48 32.65 -3.98 28.31
C ILE A 48 33.38 -4.39 27.03
N THR A 49 32.69 -5.08 26.14
CA THR A 49 33.27 -5.54 24.87
C THR A 49 32.34 -5.16 23.72
N LEU A 50 32.91 -4.56 22.68
CA LEU A 50 32.25 -4.30 21.42
C LEU A 50 32.85 -5.22 20.35
N THR A 51 31.95 -6.00 19.68
CA THR A 51 32.32 -6.87 18.55
C THR A 51 31.70 -6.32 17.26
N GLY A 52 32.44 -6.44 16.14
CA GLY A 52 32.01 -5.97 14.83
C GLY A 52 30.76 -6.68 14.31
N SER A 53 30.16 -6.15 13.25
CA SER A 53 28.90 -6.66 12.70
C SER A 53 28.98 -8.13 12.38
N ARG A 54 27.98 -8.89 12.79
CA ARG A 54 27.78 -10.27 12.35
C ARG A 54 27.42 -10.26 10.87
N ASP A 55 28.19 -10.95 10.05
CA ASP A 55 27.76 -11.34 8.72
C ASP A 55 26.81 -12.54 8.85
N ASP A 56 25.58 -12.26 9.25
CA ASP A 56 24.52 -13.27 9.44
C ASP A 56 24.09 -13.95 8.11
N SER A 57 24.58 -13.45 6.95
CA SER A 57 24.37 -14.09 5.65
C SER A 57 24.99 -15.49 5.55
N LYS A 58 25.86 -15.84 6.51
CA LYS A 58 26.61 -17.11 6.57
C LYS A 58 26.17 -18.05 7.69
N GLU A 59 25.00 -17.87 8.31
CA GLU A 59 24.44 -18.88 9.22
C GLU A 59 24.12 -20.18 8.47
N GLY A 60 25.07 -21.09 8.46
CA GLY A 60 24.97 -22.42 7.81
C GLY A 60 26.28 -23.15 7.64
N ALA A 61 27.41 -22.45 7.79
CA ALA A 61 28.72 -23.06 7.81
C ALA A 61 29.23 -23.13 9.26
N ALA A 62 29.27 -24.32 9.85
CA ALA A 62 29.97 -24.58 11.10
C ALA A 62 31.48 -24.36 10.89
N GLY A 63 31.89 -23.11 10.91
CA GLY A 63 33.29 -22.67 10.85
C GLY A 63 33.44 -21.47 11.79
N SER A 64 34.43 -21.52 12.67
CA SER A 64 34.79 -20.53 13.65
C SER A 64 34.67 -19.10 13.12
N VAL A 65 33.62 -18.39 13.53
CA VAL A 65 33.52 -16.93 13.36
C VAL A 65 34.61 -16.33 14.24
N SER A 66 35.64 -15.75 13.67
CA SER A 66 36.51 -14.86 14.40
C SER A 66 35.69 -13.60 14.71
N GLU A 67 35.16 -13.50 15.92
CA GLU A 67 34.55 -12.28 16.41
C GLU A 67 35.59 -11.18 16.29
N ASN A 68 35.36 -10.19 15.43
CA ASN A 68 36.24 -9.05 15.27
C ASN A 68 35.98 -8.10 16.44
N THR A 69 36.69 -8.34 17.56
CA THR A 69 36.62 -7.48 18.75
C THR A 69 37.18 -6.10 18.41
N ILE A 70 36.33 -5.08 18.47
CA ILE A 70 36.69 -3.68 18.26
C ILE A 70 37.47 -3.16 19.49
N PHE A 71 36.92 -3.39 20.69
CA PHE A 71 37.59 -3.15 21.96
C PHE A 71 37.07 -4.07 23.05
N SER A 72 37.82 -4.21 24.15
CA SER A 72 37.41 -4.85 25.38
C SER A 72 38.11 -4.16 26.58
N GLU A 73 37.30 -3.53 27.43
CA GLU A 73 37.76 -2.71 28.57
C GLU A 73 37.09 -3.22 29.86
N THR A 74 37.83 -3.09 30.99
CA THR A 74 37.30 -3.48 32.31
C THR A 74 37.37 -2.30 33.28
N ILE A 75 36.22 -1.94 33.84
CA ILE A 75 36.09 -0.87 34.85
C ILE A 75 35.83 -1.53 36.20
N SER A 76 36.66 -1.19 37.20
CA SER A 76 36.53 -1.67 38.57
C SER A 76 35.79 -0.65 39.45
N PHE A 77 34.78 -1.09 40.18
CA PHE A 77 34.02 -0.30 41.14
C PHE A 77 34.52 -0.59 42.54
N GLN A 78 35.17 0.35 43.15
CA GLN A 78 35.57 0.26 44.56
C GLN A 78 34.80 1.30 45.37
N PRO A 79 34.28 0.95 46.57
CA PRO A 79 33.40 1.83 47.36
C PRO A 79 33.99 3.21 47.70
N ASN A 80 35.31 3.36 47.62
CA ASN A 80 36.03 4.61 47.91
C ASN A 80 36.55 5.33 46.66
N ASN A 81 36.25 4.85 45.47
CA ASN A 81 36.74 5.43 44.22
C ASN A 81 35.65 6.21 43.51
N THR A 82 35.23 7.34 44.06
CA THR A 82 34.36 8.29 43.40
C THR A 82 35.15 9.11 42.41
N SER A 83 34.83 9.03 41.14
CA SER A 83 35.37 9.87 40.07
C SER A 83 34.17 10.53 39.33
N ASP A 84 34.47 11.43 38.40
CA ASP A 84 33.40 12.01 37.55
C ASP A 84 32.67 10.93 36.72
N THR A 85 33.28 9.74 36.56
CA THR A 85 32.74 8.59 35.83
C THR A 85 31.98 7.57 36.72
N ILE A 86 32.16 7.59 38.06
CA ILE A 86 31.52 6.66 38.98
C ILE A 86 30.97 7.42 40.18
N ARG A 87 29.64 7.32 40.37
CA ARG A 87 28.90 7.91 41.47
C ARG A 87 28.12 6.85 42.22
N PHE A 88 28.13 6.87 43.56
CA PHE A 88 27.33 6.01 44.40
C PHE A 88 26.13 6.81 44.95
N THR A 89 24.95 6.22 44.93
CA THR A 89 23.76 6.77 45.57
C THR A 89 23.73 6.39 47.05
N ASP A 90 22.90 7.10 47.84
CA ASP A 90 22.69 6.78 49.26
C ASP A 90 22.12 5.35 49.47
N THR A 91 21.59 4.72 48.45
CA THR A 91 21.07 3.34 48.47
C THR A 91 22.13 2.30 48.07
N GLY A 92 23.38 2.72 47.77
CA GLY A 92 24.49 1.84 47.38
C GLY A 92 24.47 1.41 45.92
N ALA A 93 23.59 1.95 45.07
CA ALA A 93 23.64 1.76 43.62
C ALA A 93 24.81 2.56 43.02
N ALA A 94 25.53 2.00 42.04
CA ALA A 94 26.55 2.69 41.28
C ALA A 94 26.03 3.16 39.93
N THR A 95 26.18 4.43 39.64
CA THR A 95 26.03 4.97 38.29
C THR A 95 27.41 5.07 37.65
N VAL A 96 27.60 4.46 36.49
CA VAL A 96 28.85 4.36 35.78
C VAL A 96 28.70 4.96 34.41
N HIS A 97 29.54 5.92 34.12
CA HIS A 97 29.71 6.54 32.83
C HIS A 97 30.93 5.97 32.11
N PHE A 98 30.78 5.50 30.87
CA PHE A 98 31.87 4.99 30.05
C PHE A 98 31.78 5.59 28.64
N GLU A 99 32.90 5.99 28.11
CA GLU A 99 33.00 6.57 26.76
C GLU A 99 34.23 5.97 26.05
N GLN A 100 34.03 5.55 24.79
CA GLN A 100 35.06 4.97 23.96
C GLN A 100 34.92 5.41 22.52
N GLU A 101 35.97 5.97 21.93
CA GLU A 101 36.02 6.30 20.52
C GLU A 101 36.08 5.03 19.65
N VAL A 102 35.25 4.98 18.59
CA VAL A 102 35.24 3.95 17.56
C VAL A 102 35.55 4.61 16.23
N ASN A 103 36.67 4.23 15.61
CA ASN A 103 37.13 4.79 14.35
C ASN A 103 36.51 4.02 13.17
N HIS A 104 36.03 4.74 12.15
CA HIS A 104 35.45 4.22 10.91
C HIS A 104 34.37 3.14 11.14
N PRO A 105 33.34 3.41 11.98
CA PRO A 105 32.26 2.43 12.17
C PRO A 105 31.48 2.24 10.88
N ASN A 106 31.03 1.00 10.61
CA ASN A 106 30.02 0.76 9.60
C ASN A 106 28.70 1.40 10.05
N LEU A 107 28.16 2.32 9.25
CA LEU A 107 26.98 3.09 9.64
C LEU A 107 25.70 2.32 9.32
N TRP A 108 24.79 2.31 10.28
CA TRP A 108 23.47 1.70 10.16
C TRP A 108 22.52 2.54 9.28
N SER A 109 21.79 1.88 8.38
CA SER A 109 20.68 2.43 7.60
C SER A 109 19.65 1.34 7.27
N ALA A 110 18.49 1.71 6.72
CA ALA A 110 17.52 0.72 6.23
C ALA A 110 18.02 -0.06 5.00
N GLU A 111 18.99 0.48 4.25
CA GLU A 111 19.61 -0.18 3.11
C GLU A 111 20.73 -1.12 3.56
N HIS A 112 21.55 -0.68 4.51
CA HIS A 112 22.65 -1.43 5.12
C HIS A 112 22.47 -1.43 6.66
N PRO A 113 21.73 -2.39 7.23
CA PRO A 113 21.41 -2.42 8.67
C PRO A 113 22.54 -3.05 9.48
N GLU A 114 23.72 -2.41 9.45
CA GLU A 114 24.93 -2.87 10.12
C GLU A 114 24.81 -2.74 11.64
N LEU A 115 24.88 -3.86 12.35
CA LEU A 115 24.76 -3.92 13.80
C LEU A 115 26.05 -4.45 14.43
N TYR A 116 26.41 -3.90 15.58
CA TYR A 116 27.45 -4.36 16.46
C TYR A 116 26.85 -4.99 17.70
N THR A 117 27.53 -5.95 18.29
CA THR A 117 27.13 -6.54 19.58
C THR A 117 27.95 -5.91 20.70
N LEU A 118 27.26 -5.21 21.58
CA LEU A 118 27.81 -4.72 22.85
C LEU A 118 27.50 -5.76 23.93
N THR A 119 28.54 -6.20 24.66
CA THR A 119 28.36 -7.06 25.81
C THR A 119 28.89 -6.40 27.07
N VAL A 120 28.23 -6.53 28.18
CA VAL A 120 28.64 -6.09 29.51
C VAL A 120 28.60 -7.30 30.45
N GLU A 121 29.79 -7.70 30.93
CA GLU A 121 29.93 -8.76 31.93
C GLU A 121 30.15 -8.13 33.31
N LEU A 122 29.22 -8.27 34.24
CA LEU A 122 29.42 -7.89 35.63
C LEU A 122 30.21 -9.00 36.33
N LEU A 123 31.37 -8.62 36.91
CA LEU A 123 32.31 -9.55 37.55
C LEU A 123 32.33 -9.33 39.04
N ASP A 124 32.39 -10.43 39.82
CA ASP A 124 32.58 -10.42 41.27
C ASP A 124 34.05 -10.11 41.64
N GLU A 125 34.36 -10.03 42.94
CA GLU A 125 35.73 -9.79 43.46
C GLU A 125 36.75 -10.85 43.02
N SER A 126 36.29 -12.04 42.67
CA SER A 126 37.11 -13.16 42.17
C SER A 126 37.26 -13.14 40.66
N GLY A 127 36.63 -12.20 39.95
CA GLY A 127 36.62 -12.11 38.51
C GLY A 127 35.67 -13.06 37.81
N ASN A 128 34.73 -13.68 38.54
CA ASN A 128 33.70 -14.52 37.92
C ASN A 128 32.56 -13.65 37.40
N CYS A 129 32.04 -13.96 36.21
CA CYS A 129 30.86 -13.29 35.64
C CYS A 129 29.59 -13.67 36.42
N VAL A 130 28.94 -12.68 37.03
CA VAL A 130 27.72 -12.83 37.81
C VAL A 130 26.48 -12.42 37.02
N GLU A 131 26.64 -11.57 36.02
CA GLU A 131 25.57 -11.16 35.10
C GLU A 131 26.16 -10.85 33.74
N TYR A 132 25.47 -11.24 32.68
CA TYR A 132 25.84 -11.01 31.28
C TYR A 132 24.74 -10.30 30.55
N ILE A 133 25.01 -9.15 29.96
CA ILE A 133 24.09 -8.34 29.18
C ILE A 133 24.60 -8.28 27.74
N SER A 134 23.73 -8.49 26.76
CA SER A 134 24.04 -8.33 25.35
C SER A 134 23.04 -7.39 24.71
N GLN A 135 23.53 -6.38 23.97
CA GLN A 135 22.74 -5.37 23.27
C GLN A 135 23.26 -5.19 21.85
N ASN A 136 22.40 -5.32 20.86
CA ASN A 136 22.73 -4.88 19.50
C ASN A 136 22.67 -3.36 19.41
N ILE A 137 23.66 -2.75 18.76
CA ILE A 137 23.76 -1.31 18.57
C ILE A 137 24.08 -0.98 17.11
N GLY A 138 23.60 0.16 16.63
CA GLY A 138 23.91 0.67 15.30
C GLY A 138 24.45 2.08 15.37
N PHE A 139 25.55 2.34 14.69
CA PHE A 139 26.11 3.68 14.56
C PHE A 139 25.39 4.43 13.46
N ARG A 140 24.73 5.54 13.77
CA ARG A 140 24.06 6.41 12.81
C ARG A 140 24.00 7.84 13.30
N ARG A 141 23.98 8.80 12.37
CA ARG A 141 23.70 10.20 12.64
C ARG A 141 22.40 10.61 11.99
N PHE A 142 21.39 10.93 12.80
CA PHE A 142 20.12 11.45 12.32
C PHE A 142 19.92 12.85 12.88
N GLU A 143 19.70 13.83 12.02
CA GLU A 143 19.63 15.22 12.42
C GLU A 143 18.74 16.06 11.51
N MET A 144 18.30 17.21 12.02
CA MET A 144 17.68 18.28 11.26
C MET A 144 18.74 19.27 10.79
N LYS A 145 18.91 19.45 9.47
CA LYS A 145 19.84 20.40 8.88
C LYS A 145 19.12 21.24 7.82
N ASP A 146 19.12 22.57 8.02
CA ASP A 146 18.47 23.53 7.11
C ASP A 146 16.99 23.20 6.78
N GLY A 147 16.22 22.73 7.78
CA GLY A 147 14.84 22.34 7.65
C GLY A 147 14.61 21.03 6.87
N ILE A 148 15.63 20.16 6.81
CA ILE A 148 15.60 18.85 6.16
C ILE A 148 16.13 17.79 7.11
N MET A 149 15.41 16.70 7.28
CA MET A 149 15.86 15.53 8.02
C MET A 149 16.90 14.75 7.21
N THR A 150 18.05 14.48 7.83
CA THR A 150 19.13 13.73 7.18
C THR A 150 19.56 12.53 8.01
N LEU A 151 19.89 11.43 7.35
CA LEU A 151 20.51 10.25 7.92
C LEU A 151 21.92 10.09 7.32
N ASN A 152 22.93 10.01 8.17
CA ASN A 152 24.33 9.90 7.75
C ASN A 152 24.68 10.92 6.64
N GLY A 153 24.21 12.17 6.83
CA GLY A 153 24.44 13.29 5.91
C GLY A 153 23.62 13.29 4.62
N LYS A 154 22.68 12.34 4.43
CA LYS A 154 21.82 12.25 3.26
C LYS A 154 20.37 12.55 3.61
N ARG A 155 19.64 13.29 2.74
CA ARG A 155 18.22 13.57 2.89
C ARG A 155 17.43 12.27 2.89
N ILE A 156 16.69 12.00 3.96
CA ILE A 156 15.81 10.83 4.07
C ILE A 156 14.44 11.10 3.46
N VAL A 157 13.82 10.06 2.90
CA VAL A 157 12.40 10.02 2.50
C VAL A 157 11.74 8.82 3.14
N PHE A 158 10.70 9.07 3.93
CA PHE A 158 9.90 8.00 4.53
C PHE A 158 8.93 7.41 3.51
N LYS A 159 9.05 6.12 3.28
CA LYS A 159 8.18 5.25 2.49
C LYS A 159 7.51 4.32 3.49
N GLY A 160 6.66 4.90 4.32
CA GLY A 160 6.20 4.31 5.56
C GLY A 160 4.82 3.71 5.51
N VAL A 161 4.52 2.96 6.56
CA VAL A 161 3.18 2.48 6.91
C VAL A 161 2.92 2.72 8.39
N ASN A 162 1.67 3.02 8.74
CA ASN A 162 1.17 2.90 10.10
C ASN A 162 0.88 1.43 10.37
N ARG A 163 1.25 0.92 11.55
CA ARG A 163 0.99 -0.46 11.91
C ARG A 163 0.34 -0.56 13.27
N HIS A 164 -0.93 -0.99 13.28
CA HIS A 164 -1.55 -1.51 14.49
C HIS A 164 -1.00 -2.90 14.82
N GLU A 165 -0.74 -3.15 16.10
CA GLU A 165 -0.36 -4.47 16.60
C GLU A 165 -1.62 -5.33 16.74
N PHE A 166 -1.97 -6.08 15.67
CA PHE A 166 -3.22 -6.80 15.58
C PHE A 166 -3.10 -8.14 14.85
N SER A 167 -3.80 -9.17 15.35
CA SER A 167 -3.96 -10.48 14.72
C SER A 167 -5.45 -10.84 14.68
N SER A 168 -5.92 -11.35 13.55
CA SER A 168 -7.32 -11.78 13.41
C SER A 168 -7.70 -12.92 14.34
N LYS A 169 -6.71 -13.67 14.83
CA LYS A 169 -6.91 -14.86 15.71
C LYS A 169 -6.84 -14.52 17.19
N THR A 170 -5.98 -13.58 17.58
CA THR A 170 -5.64 -13.31 18.99
C THR A 170 -5.79 -11.84 19.39
N GLY A 171 -6.33 -11.00 18.50
CA GLY A 171 -6.52 -9.57 18.75
C GLY A 171 -5.18 -8.84 18.94
N ARG A 172 -4.99 -8.20 20.09
CA ARG A 172 -3.79 -7.41 20.40
C ARG A 172 -2.56 -8.22 20.84
N ALA A 173 -2.69 -9.54 20.97
CA ALA A 173 -1.58 -10.43 21.33
C ALA A 173 -0.99 -11.09 20.07
N VAL A 174 -0.09 -10.37 19.38
CA VAL A 174 0.51 -10.80 18.13
C VAL A 174 1.74 -11.68 18.39
N SER A 175 1.86 -12.80 17.66
CA SER A 175 3.01 -13.70 17.79
C SER A 175 4.27 -13.11 17.12
N LYS A 176 5.45 -13.60 17.53
CA LYS A 176 6.73 -13.20 16.93
C LYS A 176 6.80 -13.58 15.44
N GLU A 177 6.20 -14.71 15.07
CA GLU A 177 6.12 -15.20 13.71
C GLU A 177 5.26 -14.27 12.83
N GLU A 178 4.13 -13.77 13.33
CA GLU A 178 3.29 -12.80 12.62
C GLU A 178 4.02 -11.48 12.45
N VAL A 179 4.71 -10.98 13.49
CA VAL A 179 5.53 -9.76 13.38
C VAL A 179 6.64 -9.93 12.35
N LEU A 180 7.33 -11.07 12.35
CA LEU A 180 8.38 -11.36 11.36
C LEU A 180 7.82 -11.42 9.94
N GLN A 181 6.63 -12.02 9.74
CA GLN A 181 5.95 -12.04 8.44
C GLN A 181 5.66 -10.61 7.96
N ASP A 182 5.20 -9.72 8.85
CA ASP A 182 4.95 -8.31 8.52
C ASP A 182 6.23 -7.62 8.05
N ILE A 183 7.32 -7.75 8.80
CA ILE A 183 8.62 -7.14 8.46
C ILE A 183 9.13 -7.64 7.10
N ILE A 184 9.06 -8.95 6.84
CA ILE A 184 9.45 -9.53 5.55
C ILE A 184 8.60 -8.98 4.41
N THR A 185 7.27 -8.93 4.60
CA THR A 185 6.34 -8.38 3.60
C THR A 185 6.62 -6.91 3.31
N MET A 186 6.91 -6.10 4.34
CA MET A 186 7.28 -4.70 4.17
C MET A 186 8.57 -4.56 3.34
N LYS A 187 9.63 -5.30 3.67
CA LYS A 187 10.90 -5.27 2.92
C LYS A 187 10.72 -5.71 1.47
N GLN A 188 9.93 -6.76 1.21
CA GLN A 188 9.64 -7.25 -0.13
C GLN A 188 8.86 -6.25 -0.99
N ASN A 189 8.22 -5.26 -0.36
CA ASN A 189 7.40 -4.25 -1.02
C ASN A 189 7.94 -2.82 -0.87
N ASN A 190 9.25 -2.67 -0.66
CA ASN A 190 9.97 -1.39 -0.64
C ASN A 190 9.53 -0.41 0.46
N ILE A 191 8.81 -0.88 1.48
CA ILE A 191 8.49 -0.10 2.67
C ILE A 191 9.76 0.03 3.51
N ASN A 192 10.14 1.25 3.88
CA ASN A 192 11.37 1.53 4.63
C ASN A 192 11.12 2.06 6.04
N ALA A 193 9.86 2.31 6.42
CA ALA A 193 9.55 2.93 7.70
C ALA A 193 8.23 2.42 8.30
N ILE A 194 8.15 2.42 9.63
CA ILE A 194 6.95 2.08 10.42
C ILE A 194 6.68 3.23 11.39
N ARG A 195 5.42 3.64 11.53
CA ARG A 195 4.92 4.35 12.69
C ARG A 195 4.13 3.38 13.55
N THR A 196 4.53 3.23 14.83
CA THR A 196 3.79 2.39 15.78
C THR A 196 2.54 3.14 16.22
N CYS A 197 1.42 2.87 15.61
CA CYS A 197 0.18 3.60 15.86
C CYS A 197 -0.71 2.83 16.86
N HIS A 198 -1.20 3.44 17.95
CA HIS A 198 -0.86 4.76 18.51
C HIS A 198 -0.37 4.50 19.95
N TYR A 199 0.64 3.66 20.09
CA TYR A 199 1.19 3.14 21.35
C TYR A 199 2.51 2.42 21.08
N PRO A 200 3.35 2.19 22.11
CA PRO A 200 4.50 1.32 21.96
C PRO A 200 4.08 -0.14 21.68
N ASP A 201 4.55 -0.70 20.56
CA ASP A 201 4.36 -2.12 20.21
C ASP A 201 5.15 -3.05 21.14
N ALA A 202 4.98 -4.36 21.01
CA ALA A 202 5.79 -5.36 21.70
C ALA A 202 7.27 -5.22 21.34
N SER A 203 8.17 -5.46 22.32
CA SER A 203 9.61 -5.20 22.18
C SER A 203 10.26 -5.87 20.97
N GLY A 204 9.77 -7.04 20.54
CA GLY A 204 10.37 -7.80 19.44
C GLY A 204 10.35 -7.11 18.08
N ILE A 205 9.43 -6.16 17.83
CA ILE A 205 9.39 -5.46 16.54
C ILE A 205 10.56 -4.49 16.39
N TYR A 206 11.00 -3.86 17.48
CA TYR A 206 12.12 -2.92 17.47
C TYR A 206 13.43 -3.64 17.11
N GLU A 207 13.68 -4.82 17.71
CA GLU A 207 14.83 -5.68 17.37
C GLU A 207 14.79 -6.11 15.89
N LEU A 208 13.59 -6.46 15.37
CA LEU A 208 13.42 -6.81 13.96
C LEU A 208 13.66 -5.61 13.04
N CYS A 209 13.19 -4.42 13.40
CA CYS A 209 13.46 -3.20 12.64
C CYS A 209 14.95 -2.84 12.62
N ASP A 210 15.66 -3.02 13.74
CA ASP A 210 17.11 -2.85 13.80
C ASP A 210 17.83 -3.81 12.84
N ARG A 211 17.45 -5.09 12.85
CA ARG A 211 18.10 -6.16 12.09
C ARG A 211 17.74 -6.14 10.59
N TYR A 212 16.48 -5.89 10.25
CA TYR A 212 16.01 -5.90 8.87
C TYR A 212 16.14 -4.55 8.16
N GLY A 213 16.44 -3.49 8.90
CA GLY A 213 16.59 -2.14 8.37
C GLY A 213 15.24 -1.51 8.02
N LEU A 214 14.49 -1.10 9.05
CA LEU A 214 13.29 -0.27 8.93
C LEU A 214 13.41 0.93 9.87
N TYR A 215 13.16 2.12 9.38
CA TYR A 215 13.10 3.32 10.21
C TYR A 215 11.84 3.34 11.05
N MET A 216 11.89 3.92 12.25
CA MET A 216 10.74 3.96 13.13
C MET A 216 10.42 5.38 13.61
N ILE A 217 9.14 5.72 13.57
CA ILE A 217 8.52 6.70 14.45
C ILE A 217 7.90 5.89 15.60
N ALA A 218 8.55 5.91 16.76
CA ALA A 218 8.07 5.21 17.95
C ALA A 218 7.11 6.09 18.73
N GLU A 219 5.83 5.67 18.80
CA GLU A 219 4.78 6.51 19.35
C GLU A 219 4.43 6.14 20.79
N ASN A 220 4.31 7.17 21.61
CA ASN A 220 3.86 7.07 22.98
C ASN A 220 2.35 6.80 23.04
N ASN A 221 1.89 6.21 24.12
CA ASN A 221 0.49 5.88 24.34
C ASN A 221 -0.31 7.14 24.74
N LEU A 222 -0.78 7.88 23.74
CA LEU A 222 -1.70 8.99 23.90
C LEU A 222 -2.64 9.07 22.70
N GLU A 223 -3.93 8.94 22.95
CA GLU A 223 -5.00 9.29 22.02
C GLU A 223 -6.25 9.67 22.82
N SER A 224 -6.81 10.87 22.52
CA SER A 224 -7.97 11.41 23.21
C SER A 224 -8.99 12.03 22.24
N HIS A 225 -9.08 11.49 21.02
CA HIS A 225 -9.89 11.96 19.90
C HIS A 225 -11.32 12.32 20.33
N GLY A 226 -12.03 11.40 21.03
CA GLY A 226 -13.42 11.63 21.45
C GLY A 226 -13.63 12.86 22.33
N SER A 227 -12.60 13.34 23.04
CA SER A 227 -12.72 14.54 23.90
C SER A 227 -12.71 15.83 23.09
N TRP A 228 -11.90 15.93 22.04
CA TRP A 228 -11.82 17.16 21.23
C TRP A 228 -12.79 17.14 20.04
N ASP A 229 -13.19 16.00 19.55
CA ASP A 229 -14.19 15.89 18.49
C ASP A 229 -15.52 16.54 18.92
N ALA A 230 -16.03 16.20 20.08
CA ALA A 230 -17.21 16.82 20.64
C ALA A 230 -17.05 18.34 20.83
N ALA A 231 -15.85 18.81 21.22
CA ALA A 231 -15.56 20.23 21.40
C ALA A 231 -15.46 20.99 20.06
N SER A 232 -14.90 20.36 19.02
CA SER A 232 -14.80 20.94 17.68
C SER A 232 -16.17 21.13 17.01
N HIS A 233 -17.11 20.23 17.29
CA HIS A 233 -18.52 20.35 16.87
C HIS A 233 -19.37 21.29 17.76
N GLY A 234 -18.76 21.92 18.77
CA GLY A 234 -19.44 22.83 19.67
C GLY A 234 -20.46 22.16 20.62
N LEU A 235 -20.37 20.86 20.82
CA LEU A 235 -21.24 20.09 21.73
C LEU A 235 -20.81 20.24 23.17
N VAL A 236 -19.54 20.50 23.44
CA VAL A 236 -18.96 20.75 24.76
C VAL A 236 -17.93 21.89 24.67
N PRO A 237 -17.62 22.58 25.81
CA PRO A 237 -16.58 23.61 25.81
C PRO A 237 -15.18 23.07 25.48
N LYS A 238 -14.32 23.91 24.89
CA LYS A 238 -12.93 23.53 24.53
C LYS A 238 -12.05 23.19 25.73
N ASP A 239 -12.36 23.72 26.94
CA ASP A 239 -11.64 23.39 28.18
C ASP A 239 -11.91 21.97 28.71
N THR A 240 -12.82 21.23 28.07
CA THR A 240 -13.03 19.79 28.32
C THR A 240 -12.10 18.89 27.54
N ILE A 241 -11.29 19.43 26.61
CA ILE A 241 -10.30 18.68 25.85
C ILE A 241 -9.21 18.15 26.79
N VAL A 242 -8.92 16.85 26.72
CA VAL A 242 -7.88 16.22 27.54
C VAL A 242 -6.73 15.68 26.64
N PRO A 243 -5.46 15.80 27.10
CA PRO A 243 -5.03 16.47 28.31
C PRO A 243 -5.11 18.00 28.22
N GLY A 244 -5.00 18.61 27.03
CA GLY A 244 -5.09 20.04 26.80
C GLY A 244 -4.14 20.86 27.67
N ASP A 245 -4.70 21.92 28.33
CA ASP A 245 -3.98 22.75 29.30
C ASP A 245 -4.26 22.31 30.76
N ASN A 246 -4.92 21.17 30.99
CA ASN A 246 -5.22 20.68 32.34
C ASN A 246 -4.02 19.95 32.96
N MET A 247 -3.30 20.66 33.83
CA MET A 247 -2.06 20.17 34.48
C MET A 247 -2.28 18.98 35.42
N ASP A 248 -3.51 18.61 35.78
CA ASP A 248 -3.78 17.39 36.57
C ASP A 248 -3.42 16.11 35.80
N TRP A 249 -3.37 16.19 34.45
CA TRP A 249 -2.96 15.08 33.61
C TRP A 249 -1.45 14.97 33.41
N GLU A 250 -0.69 16.05 33.65
CA GLU A 250 0.74 16.13 33.33
C GLU A 250 1.57 14.99 33.97
N PRO A 251 1.46 14.69 35.29
CA PRO A 251 2.30 13.65 35.88
C PRO A 251 2.17 12.29 35.21
N MET A 252 0.94 11.88 34.88
CA MET A 252 0.66 10.63 34.20
C MET A 252 1.17 10.63 32.75
N MET A 253 1.01 11.74 32.06
CA MET A 253 1.49 11.86 30.66
C MET A 253 3.02 11.84 30.58
N LEU A 254 3.71 12.52 31.49
CA LEU A 254 5.18 12.48 31.60
C LEU A 254 5.71 11.09 32.00
N ASP A 255 4.96 10.32 32.82
CA ASP A 255 5.29 8.94 33.14
C ASP A 255 5.20 8.03 31.92
N ARG A 256 4.16 8.18 31.08
CA ARG A 256 4.06 7.45 29.80
C ARG A 256 5.25 7.73 28.89
N VAL A 257 5.66 8.99 28.73
CA VAL A 257 6.86 9.39 27.98
C VAL A 257 8.10 8.70 28.53
N ASN A 258 8.29 8.74 29.86
CA ASN A 258 9.42 8.09 30.51
C ASN A 258 9.42 6.58 30.25
N SER A 259 8.29 5.91 30.43
CA SER A 259 8.16 4.46 30.20
C SER A 259 8.45 4.06 28.76
N CYS A 260 7.91 4.81 27.78
CA CYS A 260 8.18 4.61 26.35
C CYS A 260 9.68 4.73 26.06
N TYR A 261 10.31 5.82 26.49
CA TYR A 261 11.74 6.07 26.29
C TYR A 261 12.62 5.02 26.96
N GLN A 262 12.42 4.74 28.25
CA GLN A 262 13.30 3.85 29.03
C GLN A 262 13.33 2.43 28.46
N ARG A 263 12.18 1.96 27.95
CA ARG A 263 12.10 0.62 27.34
C ARG A 263 12.87 0.51 26.02
N ASP A 264 12.75 1.53 25.14
CA ASP A 264 13.13 1.40 23.73
C ASP A 264 14.32 2.28 23.31
N LYS A 265 14.93 3.02 24.24
CA LYS A 265 16.00 4.03 23.98
C LYS A 265 17.22 3.53 23.22
N ASN A 266 17.53 2.22 23.28
CA ASN A 266 18.77 1.67 22.70
C ASN A 266 18.63 1.19 21.25
N HIS A 267 17.43 1.28 20.63
CA HIS A 267 17.19 0.80 19.28
C HIS A 267 17.63 1.82 18.21
N PRO A 268 18.57 1.47 17.29
CA PRO A 268 18.99 2.36 16.21
C PRO A 268 17.90 2.65 15.19
N ALA A 269 16.93 1.76 15.01
CA ALA A 269 15.80 1.94 14.09
C ALA A 269 14.91 3.15 14.45
N ILE A 270 14.80 3.49 15.74
CA ILE A 270 14.01 4.65 16.18
C ILE A 270 14.75 5.93 15.79
N LEU A 271 14.19 6.67 14.84
CA LEU A 271 14.69 7.98 14.43
C LEU A 271 13.95 9.13 15.11
N ILE A 272 12.68 8.93 15.41
CA ILE A 272 11.75 9.95 15.88
C ILE A 272 10.92 9.39 17.03
N TRP A 273 10.81 10.14 18.13
CA TRP A 273 9.83 9.91 19.18
C TRP A 273 8.55 10.66 18.87
N SER A 274 7.41 9.99 18.89
CA SER A 274 6.11 10.63 18.71
C SER A 274 5.38 10.75 20.05
N VAL A 275 4.84 11.93 20.33
CA VAL A 275 4.15 12.23 21.59
C VAL A 275 2.83 11.48 21.69
N GLY A 276 2.16 11.26 20.57
CA GLY A 276 0.87 10.58 20.50
C GLY A 276 0.08 10.92 19.24
N ASN A 277 -1.20 10.61 19.26
CA ASN A 277 -2.12 10.76 18.16
C ASN A 277 -3.38 11.52 18.58
N GLU A 278 -3.97 12.29 17.66
CA GLU A 278 -5.30 12.92 17.69
C GLU A 278 -5.78 13.39 19.08
N SER A 279 -4.92 14.16 19.75
CA SER A 279 -5.19 14.68 21.11
C SER A 279 -5.23 16.22 21.15
N TYR A 280 -5.52 16.85 20.00
CA TYR A 280 -5.67 18.28 19.77
C TYR A 280 -4.35 19.04 19.96
N GLY A 281 -3.97 19.36 21.19
CA GLY A 281 -2.82 20.15 21.58
C GLY A 281 -2.89 20.60 23.04
N GLY A 282 -2.10 21.61 23.39
CA GLY A 282 -2.10 22.19 24.74
C GLY A 282 -0.76 22.06 25.47
N LYS A 283 -0.70 22.66 26.66
CA LYS A 283 0.51 22.75 27.48
C LYS A 283 1.06 21.37 27.86
N VAL A 284 0.20 20.44 28.23
CA VAL A 284 0.63 19.10 28.69
C VAL A 284 1.33 18.33 27.56
N ILE A 285 0.80 18.40 26.33
CA ILE A 285 1.41 17.74 25.17
C ILE A 285 2.76 18.39 24.81
N PHE A 286 2.84 19.72 24.95
CA PHE A 286 4.12 20.42 24.79
C PHE A 286 5.14 19.95 25.83
N ASP A 287 4.77 19.82 27.11
CA ASP A 287 5.66 19.35 28.16
C ASP A 287 6.12 17.89 27.96
N MET A 288 5.25 17.04 27.38
CA MET A 288 5.63 15.69 26.96
C MET A 288 6.74 15.75 25.91
N SER A 289 6.65 16.64 24.93
CA SER A 289 7.68 16.78 23.88
C SER A 289 9.01 17.28 24.49
N GLU A 290 8.97 18.25 25.40
CA GLU A 290 10.16 18.72 26.10
C GLU A 290 10.79 17.62 26.98
N LYS A 291 9.96 16.74 27.56
CA LYS A 291 10.46 15.58 28.32
C LYS A 291 11.21 14.60 27.42
N PHE A 292 10.73 14.31 26.21
CA PHE A 292 11.46 13.49 25.24
C PHE A 292 12.81 14.14 24.89
N ARG A 293 12.85 15.43 24.57
CA ARG A 293 14.11 16.16 24.26
C ARG A 293 15.09 16.15 25.40
N ALA A 294 14.61 16.26 26.65
CA ALA A 294 15.46 16.18 27.83
C ALA A 294 16.06 14.78 28.06
N LEU A 295 15.35 13.73 27.72
CA LEU A 295 15.82 12.34 27.83
C LEU A 295 16.73 11.94 26.66
N ASP A 296 16.43 12.45 25.46
CA ASP A 296 17.11 12.10 24.22
C ASP A 296 17.36 13.33 23.33
N PRO A 297 18.51 13.97 23.44
CA PRO A 297 18.86 15.14 22.64
C PRO A 297 19.25 14.81 21.19
N TYR A 298 19.31 13.53 20.81
CA TYR A 298 19.80 13.08 19.51
C TYR A 298 18.68 12.66 18.54
N ARG A 299 17.47 12.36 19.04
CA ARG A 299 16.32 12.01 18.22
C ARG A 299 15.36 13.18 18.13
N LEU A 300 14.68 13.29 16.99
CA LEU A 300 13.64 14.31 16.80
C LEU A 300 12.34 13.91 17.49
N VAL A 301 11.50 14.90 17.75
CA VAL A 301 10.17 14.72 18.35
C VAL A 301 9.08 15.09 17.36
N HIS A 302 8.08 14.25 17.25
CA HIS A 302 6.93 14.34 16.36
C HIS A 302 5.63 14.50 17.16
N TYR A 303 4.75 15.31 16.64
CA TYR A 303 3.31 15.35 16.99
C TYR A 303 2.53 15.95 15.81
N GLU A 304 1.45 15.29 15.37
CA GLU A 304 0.68 15.75 14.21
C GLU A 304 -0.28 16.90 14.54
N GLY A 305 -0.79 16.96 15.77
CA GLY A 305 -1.84 17.91 16.17
C GLY A 305 -1.39 19.35 16.34
N ILE A 306 -0.14 19.73 16.01
CA ILE A 306 0.36 21.11 16.20
C ILE A 306 -0.47 22.16 15.44
N PHE A 307 -1.12 21.81 14.34
CA PHE A 307 -1.94 22.71 13.57
C PHE A 307 -3.25 23.09 14.32
N ASN A 308 -3.72 22.27 15.25
CA ASN A 308 -4.89 22.54 16.08
C ASN A 308 -4.61 23.61 17.13
N ASP A 309 -3.35 23.68 17.64
CA ASP A 309 -2.96 24.62 18.69
C ASP A 309 -1.56 25.20 18.44
N ARG A 310 -1.48 26.20 17.58
CA ARG A 310 -0.24 26.88 17.20
C ARG A 310 0.42 27.68 18.33
N ARG A 311 -0.18 27.77 19.53
CA ARG A 311 0.48 28.33 20.72
C ARG A 311 1.73 27.53 21.09
N TYR A 312 1.74 26.23 20.79
CA TYR A 312 2.79 25.29 21.11
C TYR A 312 3.40 24.65 19.84
N GLU A 313 3.70 25.48 18.84
CA GLU A 313 4.27 25.02 17.57
C GLU A 313 5.60 24.27 17.72
N GLY A 314 6.35 24.52 18.81
CA GLY A 314 7.56 23.78 19.19
C GLY A 314 7.32 22.33 19.63
N THR A 315 6.09 21.87 19.78
CA THR A 315 5.79 20.48 20.18
C THR A 315 6.39 19.46 19.19
N SER A 316 6.39 19.77 17.91
CA SER A 316 6.97 18.91 16.86
C SER A 316 8.13 19.58 16.14
N ASP A 317 9.16 18.81 15.80
CA ASP A 317 10.31 19.30 15.03
C ASP A 317 10.02 19.38 13.52
N MET A 318 8.95 18.74 13.05
CA MET A 318 8.45 18.79 11.68
C MET A 318 6.98 19.19 11.64
N GLU A 319 6.53 19.75 10.53
CA GLU A 319 5.09 19.79 10.24
C GLU A 319 4.62 18.38 9.88
N SER A 320 3.57 17.93 10.51
CA SER A 320 2.96 16.64 10.25
C SER A 320 1.45 16.81 10.21
N GLN A 321 0.83 16.23 9.21
CA GLN A 321 -0.63 16.27 9.04
C GLN A 321 -1.11 14.93 8.47
N MET A 322 -2.41 14.69 8.64
CA MET A 322 -3.09 13.51 8.12
C MET A 322 -3.89 13.86 6.87
N TYR A 323 -3.85 13.01 5.85
CA TYR A 323 -4.70 13.08 4.65
C TYR A 323 -4.71 14.42 3.92
N THR A 324 -3.63 15.18 4.07
CA THR A 324 -3.48 16.50 3.43
C THR A 324 -3.20 16.31 1.95
N SER A 325 -4.00 16.95 1.09
CA SER A 325 -3.81 16.87 -0.37
C SER A 325 -2.46 17.45 -0.82
N VAL A 326 -1.94 16.96 -1.93
CA VAL A 326 -0.66 17.41 -2.50
C VAL A 326 -0.66 18.92 -2.76
N GLU A 327 -1.78 19.50 -3.19
CA GLU A 327 -1.93 20.92 -3.40
C GLU A 327 -1.79 21.71 -2.08
N ASN A 328 -2.38 21.22 -1.01
CA ASN A 328 -2.30 21.86 0.32
C ASN A 328 -0.89 21.72 0.91
N ILE A 329 -0.20 20.58 0.71
CA ILE A 329 1.20 20.41 1.10
C ILE A 329 2.08 21.44 0.40
N LYS A 330 1.96 21.57 -0.93
CA LYS A 330 2.70 22.57 -1.72
C LYS A 330 2.44 24.00 -1.24
N LYS A 331 1.18 24.34 -0.98
CA LYS A 331 0.80 25.64 -0.47
C LYS A 331 1.44 25.90 0.90
N PHE A 332 1.34 24.96 1.83
CA PHE A 332 1.95 25.07 3.14
C PHE A 332 3.47 25.31 3.04
N LEU A 333 4.17 24.49 2.26
CA LEU A 333 5.64 24.58 2.10
C LEU A 333 6.11 25.85 1.36
N ALA A 334 5.24 26.47 0.57
CA ALA A 334 5.51 27.77 -0.03
C ALA A 334 5.44 28.92 1.00
N GLU A 335 4.54 28.82 1.96
CA GLU A 335 4.28 29.85 2.99
C GLU A 335 5.19 29.67 4.23
N HIS A 336 5.58 28.41 4.58
CA HIS A 336 6.37 28.03 5.75
C HIS A 336 7.69 27.37 5.32
N LYS A 337 8.81 27.88 5.82
CA LYS A 337 10.16 27.42 5.39
C LYS A 337 11.01 26.82 6.51
N GLU A 338 10.48 26.82 7.72
CA GLU A 338 11.23 26.51 8.94
C GLU A 338 11.33 25.01 9.19
N LYS A 339 10.31 24.25 8.78
CA LYS A 339 10.20 22.82 9.07
C LYS A 339 10.00 22.00 7.80
N PRO A 340 10.47 20.75 7.78
CA PRO A 340 10.05 19.78 6.76
C PRO A 340 8.62 19.35 7.00
N PHE A 341 7.99 18.75 5.99
CA PHE A 341 6.64 18.22 6.04
C PHE A 341 6.64 16.70 5.84
N ILE A 342 5.91 15.97 6.67
CA ILE A 342 5.56 14.57 6.49
C ILE A 342 4.05 14.37 6.60
N CYS A 343 3.49 13.40 5.86
CA CYS A 343 2.15 12.91 6.13
C CYS A 343 2.25 11.73 7.10
N CYS A 344 1.95 11.92 8.38
CA CYS A 344 1.96 10.79 9.32
C CYS A 344 0.87 9.75 9.00
N GLU A 345 -0.18 10.17 8.29
CA GLU A 345 -1.18 9.30 7.69
C GLU A 345 -1.59 9.83 6.32
N TYR A 346 -1.61 8.96 5.31
CA TYR A 346 -2.05 9.30 3.97
C TYR A 346 -2.48 8.06 3.21
N THR A 347 -3.11 8.25 2.04
CA THR A 347 -3.50 7.15 1.16
C THR A 347 -4.30 6.09 1.94
N HIS A 348 -5.46 6.53 2.49
CA HIS A 348 -6.31 5.67 3.32
C HIS A 348 -6.73 4.41 2.56
N ALA A 349 -6.22 3.26 3.02
CA ALA A 349 -6.25 2.02 2.25
C ALA A 349 -7.50 1.15 2.51
N MET A 350 -8.61 1.74 2.90
CA MET A 350 -9.87 1.04 3.19
C MET A 350 -10.44 0.39 1.93
N GLY A 351 -10.67 -0.93 1.97
CA GLY A 351 -11.18 -1.70 0.85
C GLY A 351 -10.40 -1.50 -0.45
N ASN A 352 -11.08 -1.29 -1.56
CA ASN A 352 -10.48 -0.97 -2.86
C ASN A 352 -10.13 0.52 -2.94
N SER A 353 -8.85 0.87 -2.84
CA SER A 353 -8.35 2.22 -2.64
C SER A 353 -6.92 2.40 -3.15
N CYS A 354 -6.15 3.32 -2.56
CA CYS A 354 -4.78 3.70 -2.95
C CYS A 354 -4.70 4.30 -4.37
N GLY A 355 -5.76 4.93 -4.84
CA GLY A 355 -5.76 5.70 -6.07
C GLY A 355 -4.90 6.96 -5.94
N ALA A 356 -4.25 7.36 -7.03
CA ALA A 356 -3.44 8.57 -7.14
C ALA A 356 -2.26 8.67 -6.16
N MET A 357 -1.84 7.58 -5.52
CA MET A 357 -0.71 7.54 -4.57
C MET A 357 0.59 8.13 -5.16
N HIS A 358 0.82 7.94 -6.46
CA HIS A 358 1.99 8.48 -7.17
C HIS A 358 2.15 10.00 -7.03
N LYS A 359 1.07 10.77 -6.86
CA LYS A 359 1.14 12.23 -6.69
C LYS A 359 1.95 12.63 -5.45
N TYR A 360 1.80 11.86 -4.37
CA TYR A 360 2.54 12.07 -3.13
C TYR A 360 4.01 11.66 -3.27
N THR A 361 4.26 10.52 -3.90
CA THR A 361 5.64 10.04 -4.07
C THR A 361 6.43 10.89 -5.08
N ASP A 362 5.79 11.36 -6.17
CA ASP A 362 6.40 12.29 -7.13
C ASP A 362 6.73 13.65 -6.48
N LEU A 363 5.95 14.07 -5.48
CA LEU A 363 6.24 15.30 -4.73
C LEU A 363 7.56 15.19 -3.95
N THR A 364 7.94 14.01 -3.48
CA THR A 364 9.22 13.83 -2.77
C THR A 364 10.45 14.09 -3.65
N ASP A 365 10.29 13.94 -4.98
CA ASP A 365 11.35 14.18 -5.96
C ASP A 365 11.48 15.67 -6.32
N THR A 366 10.43 16.46 -6.15
CA THR A 366 10.34 17.84 -6.61
C THR A 366 10.35 18.89 -5.50
N GLU A 367 9.96 18.51 -4.26
CA GLU A 367 9.96 19.36 -3.08
C GLU A 367 10.84 18.74 -1.97
N PRO A 368 12.07 19.25 -1.79
CA PRO A 368 13.01 18.65 -0.84
C PRO A 368 12.54 18.60 0.62
N ARG A 369 11.67 19.54 1.05
CA ARG A 369 11.14 19.58 2.41
C ARG A 369 9.92 18.69 2.62
N TYR A 370 9.33 18.13 1.56
CA TYR A 370 8.36 17.06 1.69
C TYR A 370 9.13 15.72 1.76
N GLN A 371 9.16 15.12 2.93
CA GLN A 371 9.99 13.94 3.19
C GLN A 371 9.19 12.63 3.31
N GLY A 372 8.06 12.56 2.61
CA GLY A 372 7.26 11.34 2.47
C GLY A 372 6.15 11.22 3.52
N GLY A 373 5.74 9.98 3.79
CA GLY A 373 4.62 9.72 4.69
C GLY A 373 4.43 8.24 5.01
N PHE A 374 3.35 7.97 5.77
CA PHE A 374 3.01 6.66 6.28
C PHE A 374 1.58 6.31 5.86
N ILE A 375 1.40 5.25 5.07
CA ILE A 375 0.08 4.79 4.61
C ILE A 375 -0.76 4.40 5.82
N TRP A 376 -2.03 4.80 5.85
CA TRP A 376 -3.02 4.27 6.76
C TRP A 376 -3.82 3.16 6.10
N ASP A 377 -3.69 1.85 6.47
CA ASP A 377 -2.63 1.35 7.33
C ASP A 377 -2.05 0.04 6.76
N TYR A 378 -1.30 -0.69 7.55
CA TYR A 378 -0.60 -1.89 7.10
C TYR A 378 -1.52 -3.10 6.95
N ILE A 379 -2.42 -3.36 7.93
CA ILE A 379 -3.20 -4.60 7.99
C ILE A 379 -4.62 -4.37 8.49
N ASP A 380 -5.61 -5.02 7.86
CA ASP A 380 -6.98 -5.01 8.35
C ASP A 380 -7.07 -5.52 9.79
N GLN A 381 -7.70 -4.76 10.69
CA GLN A 381 -8.01 -5.20 12.05
C GLN A 381 -9.36 -5.91 12.05
N SER A 382 -9.41 -7.10 11.47
CA SER A 382 -10.57 -8.00 11.44
C SER A 382 -10.39 -9.17 12.39
N ILE A 383 -11.48 -9.78 12.83
CA ILE A 383 -11.48 -10.90 13.77
C ILE A 383 -12.03 -12.13 13.07
N LEU A 384 -11.29 -13.26 13.17
CA LEU A 384 -11.75 -14.52 12.60
C LEU A 384 -12.94 -15.06 13.41
N LYS A 385 -14.09 -15.16 12.78
CA LYS A 385 -15.32 -15.72 13.34
C LYS A 385 -15.90 -16.82 12.45
N LYS A 386 -16.90 -17.50 12.94
CA LYS A 386 -17.69 -18.48 12.18
C LYS A 386 -19.13 -18.00 12.06
N ASP A 387 -19.67 -18.13 10.85
CA ASP A 387 -21.09 -17.91 10.61
C ASP A 387 -21.96 -18.97 11.26
N ARG A 388 -23.27 -18.87 11.11
CA ARG A 388 -24.24 -19.85 11.66
C ARG A 388 -24.11 -21.26 11.06
N TYR A 389 -23.38 -21.43 9.97
CA TYR A 389 -23.13 -22.72 9.33
C TYR A 389 -21.75 -23.28 9.65
N GLY A 390 -20.95 -22.56 10.45
CA GLY A 390 -19.58 -22.93 10.85
C GLY A 390 -18.51 -22.55 9.82
N GLN A 391 -18.82 -21.73 8.80
CA GLN A 391 -17.85 -21.23 7.84
C GLN A 391 -17.10 -20.02 8.43
N GLU A 392 -15.79 -20.01 8.28
CA GLU A 392 -14.93 -18.94 8.77
C GLU A 392 -15.05 -17.69 7.89
N PHE A 393 -15.08 -16.52 8.52
CA PHE A 393 -15.07 -15.23 7.87
C PHE A 393 -14.33 -14.19 8.72
N GLN A 394 -13.89 -13.10 8.07
CA GLN A 394 -13.28 -11.97 8.75
C GLN A 394 -14.39 -11.01 9.20
N ALA A 395 -14.58 -10.91 10.50
CA ALA A 395 -15.59 -10.09 11.14
C ALA A 395 -15.06 -8.68 11.41
N TYR A 396 -15.98 -7.71 11.41
CA TYR A 396 -15.70 -6.30 11.67
C TYR A 396 -16.73 -5.72 12.66
N GLY A 397 -16.72 -4.40 12.86
CA GLY A 397 -17.57 -3.72 13.86
C GLY A 397 -19.05 -4.03 13.71
N GLY A 398 -19.70 -4.41 14.81
CA GLY A 398 -21.09 -4.84 14.90
C GLY A 398 -21.31 -6.35 14.87
N ASP A 399 -20.35 -7.13 14.40
CA ASP A 399 -20.45 -8.58 14.31
C ASP A 399 -20.38 -9.29 15.69
N CYS A 400 -19.91 -8.59 16.72
CA CYS A 400 -19.94 -9.06 18.10
C CYS A 400 -21.22 -8.64 18.85
N GLY A 401 -22.15 -7.96 18.16
CA GLY A 401 -23.43 -7.53 18.71
C GLY A 401 -23.41 -6.16 19.35
N GLU A 402 -22.29 -5.45 19.30
CA GLU A 402 -22.14 -4.09 19.80
C GLU A 402 -22.92 -3.07 18.95
N ARG A 403 -23.47 -2.04 19.64
CA ARG A 403 -24.15 -0.89 19.04
C ARG A 403 -23.93 0.33 19.96
N PRO A 404 -23.52 1.51 19.45
CA PRO A 404 -23.20 1.81 18.03
C PRO A 404 -21.91 1.12 17.55
N THR A 405 -21.62 1.21 16.25
CA THR A 405 -20.44 0.61 15.61
C THR A 405 -20.02 1.40 14.39
N ASP A 406 -18.73 1.38 14.06
CA ASP A 406 -18.15 1.97 12.86
C ASP A 406 -18.02 0.96 11.69
N TYR A 407 -18.70 -0.20 11.80
CA TYR A 407 -18.75 -1.26 10.79
C TYR A 407 -17.33 -1.69 10.34
N ASN A 408 -17.06 -1.72 9.02
CA ASN A 408 -15.79 -2.15 8.44
C ASN A 408 -14.69 -1.07 8.44
N PHE A 409 -14.82 0.00 9.22
CA PHE A 409 -13.84 1.10 9.25
C PHE A 409 -12.46 0.67 9.74
N SER A 410 -12.34 -0.48 10.41
CA SER A 410 -11.07 -1.13 10.77
C SER A 410 -10.42 -1.94 9.63
N GLY A 411 -11.07 -2.02 8.46
CA GLY A 411 -10.60 -2.74 7.28
C GLY A 411 -9.85 -1.85 6.29
N ASN A 412 -8.77 -1.23 6.72
CA ASN A 412 -8.01 -0.25 5.95
C ASN A 412 -6.56 -0.66 5.67
N GLY A 413 -6.27 -1.96 5.77
CA GLY A 413 -4.94 -2.52 5.53
C GLY A 413 -4.57 -2.64 4.04
N ILE A 414 -3.28 -2.40 3.73
CA ILE A 414 -2.69 -2.84 2.46
C ILE A 414 -2.43 -4.36 2.44
N CYS A 415 -2.53 -5.01 3.60
CA CYS A 415 -2.58 -6.46 3.78
C CYS A 415 -3.92 -6.88 4.37
N TYR A 416 -4.39 -8.07 4.02
CA TYR A 416 -5.59 -8.68 4.60
C TYR A 416 -5.34 -9.18 6.03
N GLY A 417 -6.31 -9.00 6.93
CA GLY A 417 -6.19 -9.41 8.33
C GLY A 417 -6.07 -10.92 8.57
N GLY A 418 -6.68 -11.75 7.70
CA GLY A 418 -6.75 -13.21 7.86
C GLY A 418 -5.41 -13.92 7.80
N GLU A 419 -4.88 -14.07 6.61
CA GLU A 419 -3.60 -14.75 6.36
C GLU A 419 -2.41 -13.78 6.32
N ARG A 420 -2.63 -12.49 6.53
CA ARG A 420 -1.64 -11.40 6.44
C ARG A 420 -1.03 -11.25 5.05
N ASP A 421 -1.75 -11.73 4.02
CA ASP A 421 -1.34 -11.63 2.63
C ASP A 421 -1.45 -10.19 2.13
N ALA A 422 -0.56 -9.80 1.22
CA ALA A 422 -0.66 -8.55 0.51
C ALA A 422 -1.97 -8.48 -0.30
N SER A 423 -2.68 -7.36 -0.20
CA SER A 423 -3.84 -7.09 -1.07
C SER A 423 -3.37 -6.58 -2.44
N PRO A 424 -4.26 -6.53 -3.46
CA PRO A 424 -3.89 -6.02 -4.78
C PRO A 424 -3.32 -4.58 -4.79
N LYS A 425 -3.63 -3.78 -3.77
CA LYS A 425 -3.08 -2.43 -3.57
C LYS A 425 -1.55 -2.43 -3.42
N MET A 426 -1.00 -3.52 -2.86
CA MET A 426 0.44 -3.63 -2.60
C MET A 426 1.28 -3.54 -3.89
N GLN A 427 0.75 -3.95 -5.04
CA GLN A 427 1.41 -3.79 -6.34
C GLN A 427 1.71 -2.31 -6.64
N GLU A 428 0.77 -1.42 -6.36
CA GLU A 428 0.94 0.03 -6.52
C GLU A 428 1.89 0.62 -5.47
N VAL A 429 1.76 0.19 -4.20
CA VAL A 429 2.64 0.61 -3.10
C VAL A 429 4.09 0.25 -3.42
N LYS A 430 4.35 -1.01 -3.82
CA LYS A 430 5.70 -1.49 -4.15
C LYS A 430 6.36 -0.64 -5.25
N PHE A 431 5.62 -0.30 -6.29
CA PHE A 431 6.13 0.52 -7.39
C PHE A 431 6.42 1.95 -6.96
N ASN A 432 5.48 2.60 -6.28
CA ASN A 432 5.64 3.97 -5.84
C ASN A 432 6.76 4.12 -4.78
N TYR A 433 7.06 3.07 -4.04
CA TYR A 433 8.11 3.03 -3.02
C TYR A 433 9.48 2.53 -3.52
N GLN A 434 9.61 2.16 -4.80
CA GLN A 434 10.90 1.73 -5.33
C GLN A 434 11.96 2.85 -5.26
N ASN A 435 13.21 2.46 -5.00
CA ASN A 435 14.36 3.39 -4.94
C ASN A 435 15.11 3.50 -6.26
N ILE A 436 14.75 2.72 -7.26
CA ILE A 436 15.34 2.80 -8.59
C ILE A 436 14.20 3.07 -9.56
N SER A 437 14.29 4.17 -10.31
CA SER A 437 13.35 4.45 -11.38
C SER A 437 14.02 4.41 -12.74
N VAL A 438 13.23 4.13 -13.78
CA VAL A 438 13.71 3.99 -15.16
C VAL A 438 12.93 4.94 -16.06
N ALA A 439 13.61 5.92 -16.66
CA ALA A 439 13.08 6.79 -17.67
C ALA A 439 13.53 6.30 -19.05
N PHE A 440 12.60 6.18 -20.02
CA PHE A 440 12.90 5.65 -21.35
C PHE A 440 12.95 6.76 -22.38
N GLU A 441 13.93 6.68 -23.27
CA GLU A 441 14.01 7.37 -24.54
C GLU A 441 13.63 6.41 -25.68
N GLU A 442 13.98 6.75 -26.94
CA GLU A 442 13.61 5.92 -28.09
C GLU A 442 14.39 4.60 -28.13
N HIS A 443 15.71 4.66 -27.92
CA HIS A 443 16.61 3.50 -27.98
C HIS A 443 17.47 3.31 -26.72
N SER A 444 17.22 4.10 -25.69
CA SER A 444 17.96 4.08 -24.43
C SER A 444 17.03 4.19 -23.23
N PHE A 445 17.58 3.96 -22.04
CA PHE A 445 16.92 4.22 -20.78
C PHE A 445 17.90 4.82 -19.78
N THR A 446 17.39 5.68 -18.93
CA THR A 446 18.14 6.27 -17.81
C THR A 446 17.68 5.65 -16.51
N VAL A 447 18.62 5.10 -15.76
CA VAL A 447 18.43 4.60 -14.42
C VAL A 447 18.67 5.74 -13.44
N VAL A 448 17.70 6.06 -12.61
CA VAL A 448 17.83 7.02 -11.51
C VAL A 448 17.88 6.24 -10.21
N ASN A 449 19.02 6.28 -9.52
CA ASN A 449 19.22 5.63 -8.24
C ASN A 449 18.87 6.60 -7.10
N LYS A 450 17.77 6.37 -6.41
CA LYS A 450 17.29 7.14 -5.26
C LYS A 450 17.70 6.52 -3.92
N ASN A 451 18.44 5.39 -3.93
CA ASN A 451 19.03 4.86 -2.70
C ASN A 451 19.97 5.89 -2.08
N LEU A 452 20.05 5.90 -0.77
CA LEU A 452 20.96 6.81 -0.02
C LEU A 452 22.38 6.26 0.01
N PHE A 453 22.54 4.93 0.05
CA PHE A 453 23.82 4.26 0.30
C PHE A 453 24.09 3.12 -0.68
N ALA A 454 23.06 2.41 -1.17
CA ALA A 454 23.20 1.27 -2.05
C ALA A 454 23.45 1.70 -3.50
N ASP A 455 24.49 1.11 -4.14
CA ASP A 455 24.77 1.26 -5.58
C ASP A 455 23.92 0.27 -6.40
N THR A 456 23.58 0.60 -7.66
CA THR A 456 22.80 -0.32 -8.50
C THR A 456 23.55 -1.59 -8.89
N SER A 457 24.87 -1.67 -8.68
CA SER A 457 25.65 -2.88 -8.87
C SER A 457 25.33 -3.99 -7.85
N GLU A 458 24.69 -3.64 -6.71
CA GLU A 458 24.19 -4.61 -5.73
C GLU A 458 23.02 -5.43 -6.28
N TYR A 459 22.38 -4.95 -7.35
CA TYR A 459 21.24 -5.58 -8.01
C TYR A 459 21.63 -6.13 -9.39
N GLN A 460 20.92 -7.15 -9.85
CA GLN A 460 21.02 -7.59 -11.24
C GLN A 460 19.99 -6.84 -12.09
N CYS A 461 20.47 -6.01 -13.02
CA CYS A 461 19.62 -5.43 -14.05
C CYS A 461 19.28 -6.47 -15.12
N ILE A 462 17.98 -6.57 -15.48
CA ILE A 462 17.49 -7.49 -16.52
C ILE A 462 16.62 -6.68 -17.48
N VAL A 463 16.98 -6.67 -18.75
CA VAL A 463 16.19 -6.07 -19.82
C VAL A 463 15.43 -7.15 -20.57
N ILE A 464 14.11 -6.98 -20.67
CA ILE A 464 13.18 -7.96 -21.27
C ILE A 464 12.44 -7.30 -22.42
N LEU A 465 12.48 -7.92 -23.61
CA LEU A 465 11.68 -7.54 -24.77
C LEU A 465 10.51 -8.51 -24.91
N GLN A 466 9.30 -7.96 -24.94
CA GLN A 466 8.07 -8.69 -25.24
C GLN A 466 7.52 -8.28 -26.59
N LYS A 467 6.92 -9.23 -27.32
CA LYS A 467 6.14 -9.04 -28.55
C LYS A 467 4.72 -9.48 -28.30
N ASN A 468 3.74 -8.61 -28.40
CA ASN A 468 2.32 -8.87 -28.12
C ASN A 468 2.15 -9.62 -26.77
N GLY A 469 2.81 -9.13 -25.71
CA GLY A 469 2.77 -9.70 -24.37
C GLY A 469 3.64 -10.95 -24.14
N THR A 470 4.23 -11.54 -25.17
CA THR A 470 5.08 -12.74 -25.02
C THR A 470 6.55 -12.34 -24.99
N VAL A 471 7.31 -12.84 -24.01
CA VAL A 471 8.75 -12.60 -23.91
C VAL A 471 9.48 -13.23 -25.08
N VAL A 472 10.22 -12.41 -25.86
CA VAL A 472 10.99 -12.86 -27.03
C VAL A 472 12.50 -12.74 -26.81
N LYS A 473 12.96 -11.82 -25.97
CA LYS A 473 14.37 -11.70 -25.58
C LYS A 473 14.48 -11.31 -24.11
N LYS A 474 15.56 -11.75 -23.48
CA LYS A 474 15.93 -11.39 -22.10
C LYS A 474 17.45 -11.28 -22.02
N GLN A 475 17.96 -10.18 -21.46
CA GLN A 475 19.38 -9.94 -21.28
C GLN A 475 19.70 -9.39 -19.91
N LYS A 476 20.71 -9.94 -19.25
CA LYS A 476 21.29 -9.37 -18.05
C LYS A 476 22.28 -8.28 -18.43
N MET A 477 22.28 -7.19 -17.68
CA MET A 477 23.21 -6.09 -17.80
C MET A 477 23.78 -5.74 -16.42
N ASP A 478 25.01 -5.26 -16.38
CA ASP A 478 25.57 -4.65 -15.19
C ASP A 478 25.33 -3.14 -15.22
N THR A 479 24.90 -2.62 -14.10
CA THR A 479 24.72 -1.18 -13.87
C THR A 479 25.49 -0.81 -12.59
N ASN A 480 26.07 0.39 -12.57
CA ASN A 480 26.85 0.91 -11.44
C ASN A 480 26.53 2.39 -11.21
N VAL A 481 25.25 2.70 -11.09
CA VAL A 481 24.79 4.05 -10.77
C VAL A 481 24.91 4.24 -9.27
N VAL A 482 25.83 5.13 -8.87
CA VAL A 482 26.06 5.41 -7.44
C VAL A 482 24.82 6.04 -6.79
N PRO A 483 24.71 6.01 -5.45
CA PRO A 483 23.59 6.60 -4.73
C PRO A 483 23.30 8.05 -5.12
N LEU A 484 22.02 8.43 -5.19
CA LEU A 484 21.52 9.77 -5.51
C LEU A 484 22.03 10.32 -6.85
N SER A 485 22.23 9.45 -7.84
CA SER A 485 22.68 9.82 -9.17
C SER A 485 21.89 9.11 -10.28
N SER A 486 22.25 9.36 -11.53
CA SER A 486 21.65 8.71 -12.69
C SER A 486 22.69 8.27 -13.71
N GLY A 487 22.34 7.24 -14.49
CA GLY A 487 23.19 6.74 -15.58
C GLY A 487 22.34 6.24 -16.75
N SER A 488 22.79 6.52 -17.99
CA SER A 488 22.08 6.13 -19.21
C SER A 488 22.70 4.91 -19.85
N TYR A 489 21.85 4.04 -20.39
CA TYR A 489 22.20 2.76 -20.99
C TYR A 489 21.42 2.55 -22.30
N GLU A 490 22.06 1.95 -23.28
CA GLU A 490 21.38 1.55 -24.52
C GLU A 490 20.47 0.34 -24.29
N ILE A 491 19.30 0.32 -24.95
CA ILE A 491 18.45 -0.87 -25.00
C ILE A 491 19.19 -1.93 -25.82
N PRO A 492 19.49 -3.13 -25.25
CA PRO A 492 20.36 -4.13 -25.92
C PRO A 492 19.67 -4.89 -27.06
N PHE A 493 18.55 -4.37 -27.54
CA PHE A 493 17.74 -4.99 -28.60
C PHE A 493 17.34 -3.96 -29.66
N VAL A 494 17.31 -4.40 -30.91
CA VAL A 494 16.56 -3.68 -31.94
C VAL A 494 15.08 -3.98 -31.72
N ILE A 495 14.24 -2.95 -31.66
CA ILE A 495 12.78 -3.04 -31.49
C ILE A 495 12.17 -2.96 -32.90
N PRO A 496 11.57 -4.06 -33.43
CA PRO A 496 10.93 -4.03 -34.73
C PRO A 496 9.60 -3.25 -34.69
N GLU A 497 9.10 -2.86 -35.87
CA GLU A 497 7.83 -2.13 -36.00
C GLU A 497 6.67 -3.03 -36.51
N ASP A 498 6.85 -4.36 -36.50
CA ASP A 498 5.88 -5.31 -37.06
C ASP A 498 4.74 -5.68 -36.12
N ALA A 499 4.87 -5.35 -34.81
CA ALA A 499 3.90 -5.67 -33.77
C ALA A 499 3.96 -4.64 -32.62
N GLU A 500 3.11 -4.79 -31.60
CA GLU A 500 3.29 -4.10 -30.32
C GLU A 500 4.45 -4.75 -29.56
N TYR A 501 5.38 -3.92 -29.09
CA TYR A 501 6.50 -4.37 -28.24
C TYR A 501 6.47 -3.67 -26.90
N ALA A 502 6.92 -4.35 -25.85
CA ALA A 502 7.20 -3.76 -24.56
C ALA A 502 8.64 -4.08 -24.12
N VAL A 503 9.34 -3.06 -23.65
CA VAL A 503 10.66 -3.20 -23.02
C VAL A 503 10.49 -2.99 -21.54
N THR A 504 10.84 -3.99 -20.74
CA THR A 504 10.87 -3.89 -19.28
C THR A 504 12.32 -3.94 -18.82
N VAL A 505 12.71 -2.97 -18.00
CA VAL A 505 13.98 -2.95 -17.25
C VAL A 505 13.66 -3.28 -15.81
N SER A 506 14.21 -4.37 -15.29
CA SER A 506 13.91 -4.92 -13.96
C SER A 506 15.19 -5.04 -13.14
N PHE A 507 15.16 -4.62 -11.88
CA PHE A 507 16.24 -4.77 -10.92
C PHE A 507 15.83 -5.83 -9.90
N VAL A 508 16.68 -6.88 -9.77
CA VAL A 508 16.41 -8.01 -8.87
C VAL A 508 17.58 -8.26 -7.94
N LEU A 509 17.32 -8.85 -6.78
CA LEU A 509 18.38 -9.25 -5.85
C LEU A 509 19.34 -10.25 -6.54
N ARG A 510 20.66 -10.07 -6.36
CA ARG A 510 21.69 -11.00 -6.88
C ARG A 510 21.78 -12.27 -6.06
N GLU A 511 21.61 -12.14 -4.73
CA GLU A 511 21.78 -13.20 -3.75
C GLU A 511 20.58 -13.27 -2.81
N ASP A 512 20.49 -14.33 -2.03
CA ASP A 512 19.49 -14.47 -0.96
C ASP A 512 19.76 -13.47 0.15
N THR A 513 18.70 -12.84 0.65
CA THR A 513 18.72 -11.99 1.85
C THR A 513 17.85 -12.61 2.95
N PHE A 514 17.82 -12.01 4.14
CA PHE A 514 16.93 -12.48 5.22
C PHE A 514 15.44 -12.37 4.88
N TRP A 515 15.08 -11.46 3.97
CA TRP A 515 13.70 -11.13 3.65
C TRP A 515 13.25 -11.60 2.26
N ALA A 516 14.18 -11.96 1.35
CA ALA A 516 13.82 -12.45 0.03
C ALA A 516 14.91 -13.32 -0.61
N LYS A 517 14.53 -14.14 -1.58
CA LYS A 517 15.43 -14.96 -2.39
C LYS A 517 16.02 -14.16 -3.55
N ALA A 518 17.17 -14.60 -4.03
CA ALA A 518 17.77 -14.11 -5.26
C ALA A 518 16.75 -14.12 -6.41
N GLY A 519 16.74 -13.06 -7.20
CA GLY A 519 15.75 -12.86 -8.26
C GLY A 519 14.48 -12.14 -7.83
N HIS A 520 14.30 -11.81 -6.53
CA HIS A 520 13.22 -10.95 -6.09
C HIS A 520 13.35 -9.54 -6.70
N GLU A 521 12.29 -9.07 -7.38
CA GLU A 521 12.27 -7.77 -8.03
C GLU A 521 12.04 -6.65 -7.01
N VAL A 522 12.98 -5.70 -6.96
CA VAL A 522 12.90 -4.51 -6.10
C VAL A 522 12.46 -3.28 -6.86
N ALA A 523 12.68 -3.23 -8.17
CA ALA A 523 12.26 -2.10 -9.01
C ALA A 523 12.12 -2.50 -10.46
N PHE A 524 11.28 -1.78 -11.19
CA PHE A 524 11.18 -1.90 -12.64
C PHE A 524 10.70 -0.60 -13.29
N GLY A 525 10.92 -0.52 -14.61
CA GLY A 525 10.22 0.39 -15.50
C GLY A 525 9.85 -0.34 -16.79
N GLN A 526 8.77 0.07 -17.44
CA GLN A 526 8.31 -0.51 -18.69
C GLN A 526 7.91 0.58 -19.68
N LYS A 527 8.35 0.45 -20.94
CA LYS A 527 7.89 1.28 -22.07
C LYS A 527 7.23 0.39 -23.12
N VAL A 528 6.05 0.83 -23.57
CA VAL A 528 5.28 0.16 -24.64
C VAL A 528 5.46 0.91 -25.93
N TYR A 529 5.87 0.21 -26.97
CA TYR A 529 5.97 0.67 -28.36
C TYR A 529 4.73 0.15 -29.10
N LYS A 530 3.68 0.99 -29.09
CA LYS A 530 2.40 0.65 -29.70
C LYS A 530 2.52 0.54 -31.21
N LYS A 531 1.74 -0.38 -31.77
CA LYS A 531 1.43 -0.43 -33.19
C LYS A 531 -0.06 -0.41 -33.36
N GLU A 532 -0.58 0.50 -34.15
CA GLU A 532 -1.98 0.48 -34.55
C GLU A 532 -2.26 -0.75 -35.42
N VAL A 533 -3.07 -1.67 -34.90
CA VAL A 533 -3.54 -2.86 -35.62
C VAL A 533 -4.93 -2.57 -36.14
N LYS A 534 -5.04 -2.29 -37.44
CA LYS A 534 -6.33 -2.14 -38.07
C LYS A 534 -7.07 -3.48 -38.08
N PHE A 535 -8.33 -3.46 -37.71
CA PHE A 535 -9.20 -4.63 -37.84
C PHE A 535 -9.38 -4.99 -39.32
N ALA A 536 -8.97 -6.21 -39.67
CA ALA A 536 -9.21 -6.74 -41.01
C ALA A 536 -10.63 -7.28 -41.06
N VAL A 537 -11.48 -6.61 -41.84
CA VAL A 537 -12.87 -7.02 -42.03
C VAL A 537 -12.91 -8.42 -42.70
N PRO A 538 -13.57 -9.43 -42.08
CA PRO A 538 -13.65 -10.76 -42.70
C PRO A 538 -14.53 -10.74 -43.98
N GLU A 539 -14.00 -11.27 -45.06
CA GLU A 539 -14.70 -11.36 -46.35
C GLU A 539 -15.48 -12.68 -46.48
N LYS A 540 -16.01 -13.23 -45.38
CA LYS A 540 -16.85 -14.42 -45.40
C LYS A 540 -18.30 -14.04 -45.61
N PRO A 541 -19.08 -14.82 -46.41
CA PRO A 541 -20.54 -14.59 -46.59
C PRO A 541 -21.27 -14.87 -45.29
N LEU A 542 -22.40 -14.20 -45.12
CA LEU A 542 -23.37 -14.45 -44.03
C LEU A 542 -24.80 -14.48 -44.59
N GLN A 543 -25.68 -15.12 -43.86
CA GLN A 543 -27.09 -15.17 -44.18
C GLN A 543 -27.92 -14.39 -43.16
N VAL A 544 -28.76 -13.46 -43.61
CA VAL A 544 -29.64 -12.68 -42.74
C VAL A 544 -31.10 -13.14 -42.98
N VAL A 545 -31.80 -13.45 -41.88
CA VAL A 545 -33.21 -13.82 -41.91
C VAL A 545 -33.99 -12.81 -41.08
N ARG A 546 -34.83 -12.02 -41.75
CA ARG A 546 -35.65 -10.99 -41.11
C ARG A 546 -37.03 -11.55 -40.77
N GLY A 547 -37.29 -11.79 -39.50
CA GLY A 547 -38.61 -12.13 -38.98
C GLY A 547 -39.35 -10.90 -38.46
N LYS A 548 -40.60 -11.11 -38.01
CA LYS A 548 -41.41 -10.03 -37.41
C LYS A 548 -41.03 -9.65 -36.01
N VAL A 549 -40.38 -10.58 -35.28
CA VAL A 549 -39.98 -10.41 -33.86
C VAL A 549 -38.47 -10.55 -33.63
N ASN A 550 -37.79 -11.22 -34.57
CA ASN A 550 -36.36 -11.50 -34.46
C ASN A 550 -35.65 -11.31 -35.81
N ILE A 551 -34.34 -11.03 -35.73
CA ILE A 551 -33.43 -11.07 -36.86
C ILE A 551 -32.40 -12.16 -36.58
N GLY A 552 -32.32 -13.16 -37.45
CA GLY A 552 -31.31 -14.21 -37.40
C GLY A 552 -30.15 -13.85 -38.32
N VAL A 553 -28.89 -14.04 -37.85
CA VAL A 553 -27.67 -13.90 -38.65
C VAL A 553 -26.86 -15.17 -38.51
N LYS A 554 -26.50 -15.79 -39.63
CA LYS A 554 -25.86 -17.10 -39.66
C LYS A 554 -24.66 -17.11 -40.59
N GLY A 555 -23.57 -17.73 -40.15
CA GLY A 555 -22.42 -18.12 -40.94
C GLY A 555 -22.14 -19.60 -40.82
N ASP A 556 -20.91 -20.01 -41.21
CA ASP A 556 -20.51 -21.43 -41.21
C ASP A 556 -20.47 -22.02 -39.79
N ASP A 557 -19.85 -21.29 -38.84
CA ASP A 557 -19.57 -21.78 -37.50
C ASP A 557 -20.43 -21.12 -36.41
N PHE A 558 -21.29 -20.16 -36.76
CA PHE A 558 -22.06 -19.37 -35.79
C PHE A 558 -23.49 -19.12 -36.23
N ASP A 559 -24.34 -18.85 -35.26
CA ASP A 559 -25.63 -18.23 -35.45
C ASP A 559 -25.95 -17.23 -34.32
N CYS A 560 -26.49 -16.06 -34.71
CA CYS A 560 -26.91 -15.00 -33.81
C CYS A 560 -28.42 -14.78 -33.96
N LEU A 561 -29.07 -14.49 -32.83
CA LEU A 561 -30.47 -14.08 -32.85
C LEU A 561 -30.63 -12.75 -32.10
N PHE A 562 -31.13 -11.76 -32.81
CA PHE A 562 -31.43 -10.43 -32.28
C PHE A 562 -32.96 -10.28 -32.10
N SER A 563 -33.38 -9.77 -30.95
CA SER A 563 -34.79 -9.58 -30.65
C SER A 563 -35.26 -8.16 -30.93
N LEU A 564 -36.26 -8.00 -31.80
CA LEU A 564 -36.95 -6.72 -32.00
C LEU A 564 -37.91 -6.41 -30.84
N LEU A 565 -38.33 -7.45 -30.10
CA LEU A 565 -39.28 -7.32 -29.00
C LEU A 565 -38.60 -7.00 -27.65
N ASN A 566 -37.48 -7.71 -27.34
CA ASN A 566 -36.79 -7.56 -26.08
C ASN A 566 -35.62 -6.57 -26.16
N GLY A 567 -35.17 -6.20 -27.37
CA GLY A 567 -34.02 -5.35 -27.63
C GLY A 567 -32.66 -6.03 -27.37
N GLY A 568 -31.80 -6.15 -28.39
CA GLY A 568 -30.47 -6.69 -28.29
C GLY A 568 -30.26 -8.13 -28.72
N LEU A 569 -29.06 -8.64 -28.49
CA LEU A 569 -28.62 -9.99 -28.87
C LEU A 569 -29.12 -11.02 -27.85
N VAL A 570 -30.11 -11.84 -28.22
CA VAL A 570 -30.72 -12.82 -27.30
C VAL A 570 -30.06 -14.19 -27.34
N SER A 571 -29.32 -14.51 -28.41
CA SER A 571 -28.56 -15.75 -28.54
C SER A 571 -27.33 -15.51 -29.40
N TYR A 572 -26.19 -16.02 -28.96
CA TYR A 572 -24.98 -16.11 -29.75
C TYR A 572 -24.40 -17.51 -29.61
N ARG A 573 -24.56 -18.30 -30.65
CA ARG A 573 -24.08 -19.69 -30.71
C ARG A 573 -22.83 -19.76 -31.59
N TYR A 574 -21.80 -20.42 -31.09
CA TYR A 574 -20.59 -20.70 -31.84
C TYR A 574 -20.28 -22.20 -31.76
N ALA A 575 -19.92 -22.80 -32.89
CA ALA A 575 -19.77 -24.26 -33.02
C ALA A 575 -20.89 -25.05 -32.35
N GLY A 576 -22.13 -24.56 -32.52
CA GLY A 576 -23.37 -25.19 -32.02
C GLY A 576 -23.63 -25.00 -30.53
N LYS A 577 -22.74 -24.27 -29.76
CA LYS A 577 -22.89 -24.04 -28.31
C LYS A 577 -23.30 -22.59 -28.03
N GLU A 578 -24.30 -22.41 -27.15
CA GLU A 578 -24.68 -21.09 -26.66
C GLU A 578 -23.59 -20.49 -25.80
N MET A 579 -23.24 -19.23 -26.05
CA MET A 579 -22.15 -18.53 -25.39
C MET A 579 -22.59 -17.50 -24.36
N ILE A 580 -23.85 -17.07 -24.40
CA ILE A 580 -24.42 -16.05 -23.51
C ILE A 580 -25.67 -16.57 -22.80
N GLU A 581 -25.85 -16.25 -21.54
CA GLU A 581 -27.02 -16.64 -20.74
C GLU A 581 -28.09 -15.55 -20.70
N LYS A 582 -27.70 -14.30 -20.96
CA LYS A 582 -28.58 -13.13 -20.97
C LYS A 582 -28.19 -12.18 -22.09
N ILE A 583 -29.13 -11.33 -22.51
CA ILE A 583 -28.88 -10.22 -23.45
C ILE A 583 -27.79 -9.35 -22.85
N PRO A 584 -26.64 -9.11 -23.55
CA PRO A 584 -25.64 -8.11 -23.11
C PRO A 584 -26.28 -6.73 -23.07
N MET A 585 -26.15 -6.04 -21.96
CA MET A 585 -26.79 -4.74 -21.74
C MET A 585 -25.76 -3.65 -21.48
N PRO A 586 -26.02 -2.39 -21.86
CA PRO A 586 -25.25 -1.25 -21.42
C PRO A 586 -25.16 -1.20 -19.89
N ASN A 587 -24.00 -0.88 -19.37
CA ASN A 587 -23.75 -0.76 -17.94
C ASN A 587 -23.04 0.58 -17.64
N PHE A 588 -23.56 1.29 -16.64
CA PHE A 588 -23.08 2.61 -16.21
C PHE A 588 -22.71 2.62 -14.72
N TRP A 589 -22.74 1.45 -14.09
CA TRP A 589 -22.59 1.29 -12.65
C TRP A 589 -21.52 0.25 -12.30
N ARG A 590 -20.77 0.53 -11.24
CA ARG A 590 -19.93 -0.44 -10.52
C ARG A 590 -20.41 -0.56 -9.09
N ALA A 591 -20.05 -1.64 -8.39
CA ALA A 591 -20.27 -1.72 -6.96
C ALA A 591 -19.48 -0.60 -6.26
N PRO A 592 -20.10 0.19 -5.37
CA PRO A 592 -19.38 1.24 -4.65
C PRO A 592 -18.21 0.66 -3.83
N VAL A 593 -17.07 1.33 -3.88
CA VAL A 593 -15.95 1.05 -2.97
C VAL A 593 -16.13 1.83 -1.67
N ASP A 594 -15.33 1.52 -0.64
CA ASP A 594 -15.46 2.21 0.66
C ASP A 594 -15.28 3.73 0.53
N ASN A 595 -14.36 4.20 -0.31
CA ASN A 595 -14.19 5.63 -0.59
C ASN A 595 -15.43 6.25 -1.28
N ASP A 596 -16.09 5.50 -2.18
CA ASP A 596 -17.36 5.94 -2.79
C ASP A 596 -18.43 6.13 -1.72
N ASN A 597 -18.54 5.18 -0.78
CA ASN A 597 -19.49 5.24 0.34
C ASN A 597 -19.20 6.43 1.26
N GLY A 598 -17.95 6.62 1.66
CA GLY A 598 -17.54 7.73 2.52
C GLY A 598 -17.74 9.10 1.89
N SER A 599 -17.62 9.21 0.57
CA SER A 599 -17.88 10.45 -0.19
C SER A 599 -19.34 10.63 -0.62
N MET A 600 -20.26 9.77 -0.20
CA MET A 600 -21.67 9.78 -0.60
C MET A 600 -21.89 9.60 -2.11
N ALA A 601 -20.94 9.04 -2.83
CA ALA A 601 -21.01 8.81 -4.27
C ALA A 601 -22.23 7.95 -4.70
N PRO A 602 -22.65 6.90 -3.96
CA PRO A 602 -23.85 6.13 -4.30
C PRO A 602 -25.10 6.99 -4.42
N GLY A 603 -25.26 7.97 -3.54
CA GLY A 603 -26.39 8.94 -3.62
C GLY A 603 -26.24 9.91 -4.79
N ARG A 604 -25.04 10.46 -5.01
CA ARG A 604 -24.77 11.42 -6.10
C ARG A 604 -24.96 10.78 -7.49
N TYR A 605 -24.58 9.51 -7.64
CA TYR A 605 -24.55 8.78 -8.92
C TYR A 605 -25.70 7.78 -9.07
N ALA A 606 -26.68 7.75 -8.16
CA ALA A 606 -27.76 6.77 -8.10
C ALA A 606 -28.54 6.60 -9.42
N GLN A 607 -28.67 7.66 -10.22
CA GLN A 607 -29.38 7.60 -11.51
C GLN A 607 -28.72 6.61 -12.50
N TRP A 608 -27.39 6.48 -12.46
CA TRP A 608 -26.65 5.54 -13.31
C TRP A 608 -26.86 4.07 -12.88
N LYS A 609 -27.03 3.83 -11.57
CA LYS A 609 -27.44 2.52 -11.05
C LYS A 609 -28.81 2.13 -11.62
N ILE A 610 -29.79 3.04 -11.48
CA ILE A 610 -31.15 2.83 -11.99
C ILE A 610 -31.12 2.67 -13.52
N ALA A 611 -30.33 3.45 -14.23
CA ALA A 611 -30.14 3.31 -15.67
C ALA A 611 -29.61 1.92 -16.04
N SER A 612 -28.57 1.42 -15.39
CA SER A 612 -28.01 0.09 -15.63
C SER A 612 -29.01 -1.05 -15.38
N MET A 613 -29.93 -0.88 -14.41
CA MET A 613 -30.92 -1.90 -14.05
C MET A 613 -32.14 -1.91 -14.96
N TYR A 614 -32.60 -0.73 -15.42
CA TYR A 614 -33.92 -0.54 -16.04
C TYR A 614 -33.88 0.16 -17.41
N ILE A 615 -32.69 0.22 -18.03
CA ILE A 615 -32.55 0.72 -19.40
C ILE A 615 -33.43 -0.10 -20.35
N SER A 616 -34.14 0.55 -21.30
CA SER A 616 -35.07 -0.10 -22.19
C SER A 616 -35.04 0.48 -23.62
N HIS A 617 -35.15 -0.39 -24.62
CA HIS A 617 -35.35 0.03 -26.00
C HIS A 617 -36.80 0.46 -26.28
N ARG A 618 -37.67 0.45 -25.27
CA ARG A 618 -39.06 0.93 -25.34
C ARG A 618 -39.14 2.33 -24.71
N ASN A 619 -39.85 3.22 -25.39
CA ASN A 619 -40.06 4.59 -24.93
C ASN A 619 -41.45 4.73 -24.30
N GLY A 620 -41.60 4.36 -23.02
CA GLY A 620 -42.84 4.52 -22.28
C GLY A 620 -43.67 3.27 -22.21
N GLY A 621 -44.75 3.17 -23.02
CA GLY A 621 -45.72 2.11 -22.93
C GLY A 621 -45.27 0.73 -23.43
N MET A 622 -45.97 -0.32 -23.05
CA MET A 622 -45.66 -1.70 -23.43
C MET A 622 -45.52 -1.91 -24.94
N PHE A 623 -46.17 -1.08 -25.75
CA PHE A 623 -46.20 -1.20 -27.20
C PHE A 623 -45.39 -0.14 -27.95
N ASP A 624 -44.78 0.81 -27.24
CA ASP A 624 -44.00 1.92 -27.82
C ASP A 624 -42.57 1.48 -28.10
N ASN A 625 -42.38 0.57 -29.03
CA ASN A 625 -41.06 0.15 -29.46
C ASN A 625 -40.39 1.23 -30.28
N VAL A 626 -39.10 1.52 -29.96
CA VAL A 626 -38.25 2.35 -30.80
C VAL A 626 -37.85 1.53 -32.04
N PRO A 627 -37.92 2.09 -33.26
CA PRO A 627 -37.47 1.41 -34.44
C PRO A 627 -36.02 0.96 -34.36
N THR A 628 -35.77 -0.33 -34.59
CA THR A 628 -34.42 -0.88 -34.74
C THR A 628 -34.00 -0.72 -36.20
N THR A 629 -32.83 -0.12 -36.46
CA THR A 629 -32.30 -0.03 -37.82
C THR A 629 -31.50 -1.27 -38.17
N VAL A 630 -31.58 -1.69 -39.45
CA VAL A 630 -30.85 -2.85 -39.97
C VAL A 630 -30.23 -2.47 -41.30
N GLU A 631 -28.90 -2.46 -41.35
CA GLU A 631 -28.10 -2.14 -42.53
C GLU A 631 -27.30 -3.38 -42.93
N GLU A 632 -27.36 -3.77 -44.19
CA GLU A 632 -26.67 -4.94 -44.73
C GLU A 632 -25.66 -4.54 -45.78
N THR A 633 -24.50 -5.17 -45.73
CA THR A 633 -23.47 -5.17 -46.78
C THR A 633 -23.24 -6.58 -47.27
N GLU A 634 -22.32 -6.77 -48.21
CA GLU A 634 -21.98 -8.11 -48.74
C GLU A 634 -21.41 -9.05 -47.64
N HIS A 635 -20.71 -8.49 -46.65
CA HIS A 635 -19.95 -9.26 -45.64
C HIS A 635 -20.34 -8.96 -44.20
N SER A 636 -21.32 -8.10 -43.95
CA SER A 636 -21.76 -7.73 -42.61
C SER A 636 -23.22 -7.29 -42.55
N VAL A 637 -23.77 -7.38 -41.35
CA VAL A 637 -25.06 -6.74 -41.02
C VAL A 637 -24.90 -5.95 -39.72
N THR A 638 -25.37 -4.69 -39.74
CA THR A 638 -25.39 -3.82 -38.55
C THR A 638 -26.83 -3.68 -38.05
N ILE A 639 -27.03 -3.97 -36.78
CA ILE A 639 -28.33 -3.87 -36.11
C ILE A 639 -28.19 -2.90 -34.94
N THR A 640 -28.88 -1.76 -35.02
CA THR A 640 -28.75 -0.68 -34.02
C THR A 640 -30.02 -0.56 -33.20
N TYR A 641 -29.82 -0.59 -31.87
CA TYR A 641 -30.86 -0.33 -30.88
C TYR A 641 -30.62 1.02 -30.21
N THR A 642 -31.70 1.77 -29.98
CA THR A 642 -31.71 2.95 -29.11
C THR A 642 -32.32 2.55 -27.78
N TYR A 643 -31.61 2.87 -26.69
CA TYR A 643 -32.05 2.59 -25.33
C TYR A 643 -32.31 3.91 -24.59
N TYR A 644 -33.46 3.94 -23.89
CA TYR A 644 -33.84 5.05 -23.03
C TYR A 644 -33.48 4.75 -21.60
N MET A 645 -32.79 5.69 -20.96
CA MET A 645 -32.39 5.60 -19.58
C MET A 645 -33.44 6.31 -18.70
N PRO A 646 -33.84 5.70 -17.58
CA PRO A 646 -34.75 6.31 -16.61
C PRO A 646 -34.03 7.34 -15.74
N THR A 647 -33.39 8.32 -16.38
CA THR A 647 -32.68 9.43 -15.73
C THR A 647 -33.49 10.72 -15.79
N THR A 648 -33.15 11.68 -14.91
CA THR A 648 -33.73 13.03 -14.91
C THR A 648 -32.61 14.05 -14.85
N PRO A 649 -32.38 14.81 -15.92
CA PRO A 649 -33.06 14.80 -17.22
C PRO A 649 -32.89 13.48 -17.97
N ALA A 650 -33.86 13.19 -18.90
CA ALA A 650 -33.89 11.96 -19.65
C ALA A 650 -32.72 11.83 -20.62
N ALA A 651 -32.02 10.70 -20.56
CA ALA A 651 -30.92 10.37 -21.45
C ALA A 651 -31.19 9.12 -22.27
N LYS A 652 -30.38 8.91 -23.29
CA LYS A 652 -30.40 7.71 -24.15
C LYS A 652 -29.00 7.31 -24.56
N CYS A 653 -28.81 6.04 -24.89
CA CYS A 653 -27.62 5.56 -25.59
C CYS A 653 -28.03 4.69 -26.79
N GLN A 654 -27.08 4.44 -27.68
CA GLN A 654 -27.26 3.53 -28.80
C GLN A 654 -26.24 2.40 -28.73
N VAL A 655 -26.66 1.20 -29.12
CA VAL A 655 -25.79 0.04 -29.31
C VAL A 655 -25.98 -0.46 -30.75
N ALA A 656 -24.92 -0.36 -31.54
CA ALA A 656 -24.83 -0.93 -32.86
C ALA A 656 -24.03 -2.22 -32.83
N TYR A 657 -24.64 -3.33 -33.21
CA TYR A 657 -23.98 -4.63 -33.38
C TYR A 657 -23.72 -4.88 -34.85
N THR A 658 -22.49 -4.91 -35.29
CA THR A 658 -22.07 -5.28 -36.63
C THR A 658 -21.57 -6.72 -36.60
N VAL A 659 -22.33 -7.63 -37.19
CA VAL A 659 -21.99 -9.06 -37.28
C VAL A 659 -21.28 -9.31 -38.61
N TYR A 660 -20.09 -9.93 -38.55
CA TYR A 660 -19.29 -10.33 -39.71
C TYR A 660 -19.43 -11.82 -40.01
N GLY A 661 -19.10 -12.24 -41.24
CA GLY A 661 -19.29 -13.61 -41.72
C GLY A 661 -18.42 -14.66 -41.00
N ASP A 662 -17.45 -14.30 -40.19
CA ASP A 662 -16.66 -15.22 -39.33
C ASP A 662 -17.21 -15.35 -37.90
N GLY A 663 -18.34 -14.71 -37.59
CA GLY A 663 -18.94 -14.67 -36.28
C GLY A 663 -18.42 -13.57 -35.36
N THR A 664 -17.50 -12.73 -35.80
CA THR A 664 -17.11 -11.55 -35.05
C THR A 664 -18.29 -10.57 -34.95
N VAL A 665 -18.55 -10.09 -33.75
CA VAL A 665 -19.52 -9.03 -33.47
C VAL A 665 -18.79 -7.81 -32.99
N GLU A 666 -18.76 -6.76 -33.82
CA GLU A 666 -18.30 -5.44 -33.36
C GLU A 666 -19.50 -4.74 -32.69
N THR A 667 -19.25 -4.27 -31.47
CA THR A 667 -20.26 -3.59 -30.67
C THR A 667 -19.80 -2.14 -30.47
N LYS A 668 -20.61 -1.20 -30.91
CA LYS A 668 -20.41 0.24 -30.75
C LYS A 668 -21.46 0.80 -29.80
N LEU A 669 -21.05 1.31 -28.65
CA LEU A 669 -21.88 2.02 -27.69
C LEU A 669 -21.64 3.52 -27.83
N THR A 670 -22.71 4.32 -27.91
CA THR A 670 -22.63 5.78 -27.99
C THR A 670 -23.57 6.43 -26.98
N TYR A 671 -23.13 7.55 -26.40
CA TYR A 671 -23.90 8.39 -25.49
C TYR A 671 -23.74 9.85 -25.90
N ASP A 672 -24.86 10.54 -26.08
CA ASP A 672 -24.90 11.99 -26.27
C ASP A 672 -25.02 12.69 -24.92
N PRO A 673 -24.24 13.76 -24.65
CA PRO A 673 -24.24 14.42 -23.38
C PRO A 673 -25.59 15.05 -23.05
N VAL A 674 -25.99 14.97 -21.78
CA VAL A 674 -27.19 15.61 -21.25
C VAL A 674 -26.81 16.43 -20.04
N GLU A 675 -27.01 17.76 -20.14
CA GLU A 675 -26.70 18.70 -19.06
C GLU A 675 -27.50 18.37 -17.79
N GLY A 676 -26.81 18.43 -16.63
CA GLY A 676 -27.41 18.19 -15.32
C GLY A 676 -27.32 16.75 -14.81
N LEU A 677 -26.74 15.83 -15.60
CA LEU A 677 -26.39 14.49 -15.09
C LEU A 677 -25.00 14.51 -14.43
N PRO A 678 -24.81 13.72 -13.35
CA PRO A 678 -23.51 13.61 -12.67
C PRO A 678 -22.53 12.77 -13.47
N ASP A 679 -21.24 12.78 -13.08
CA ASP A 679 -20.22 11.87 -13.60
C ASP A 679 -20.66 10.41 -13.54
N MET A 680 -20.21 9.61 -14.51
CA MET A 680 -20.63 8.22 -14.69
C MET A 680 -19.61 7.26 -14.08
N PRO A 681 -20.03 6.31 -13.21
CA PRO A 681 -19.09 5.35 -12.62
C PRO A 681 -18.45 4.37 -13.62
N GLU A 682 -19.16 3.96 -14.64
CA GLU A 682 -18.67 3.08 -15.71
C GLU A 682 -19.38 3.38 -17.02
N PHE A 683 -18.70 3.25 -18.16
CA PHE A 683 -19.33 3.29 -19.49
C PHE A 683 -18.93 2.06 -20.29
N GLY A 684 -19.85 1.08 -20.41
CA GLY A 684 -19.53 -0.19 -21.04
C GLY A 684 -20.74 -1.10 -21.24
N MET A 685 -20.44 -2.38 -21.47
CA MET A 685 -21.39 -3.46 -21.66
C MET A 685 -21.15 -4.58 -20.64
N MET A 686 -22.22 -5.17 -20.12
CA MET A 686 -22.19 -6.31 -19.20
C MET A 686 -22.77 -7.55 -19.85
N PHE A 687 -22.00 -8.65 -19.81
CA PHE A 687 -22.37 -9.99 -20.27
C PHE A 687 -22.54 -10.92 -19.09
N LYS A 688 -23.44 -11.90 -19.22
CA LYS A 688 -23.53 -13.07 -18.35
C LYS A 688 -23.27 -14.33 -19.15
N LEU A 689 -22.22 -15.05 -18.81
CA LEU A 689 -21.87 -16.34 -19.38
C LEU A 689 -22.20 -17.42 -18.35
N ASN A 690 -22.33 -18.68 -18.80
CA ASN A 690 -22.43 -19.78 -17.86
C ASN A 690 -21.23 -19.87 -16.94
N ALA A 691 -21.43 -20.25 -15.67
CA ALA A 691 -20.37 -20.32 -14.68
C ALA A 691 -19.21 -21.29 -15.04
N ASP A 692 -19.45 -22.24 -15.96
CA ASP A 692 -18.40 -23.12 -16.47
C ASP A 692 -17.33 -22.40 -17.32
N TYR A 693 -17.62 -21.18 -17.78
CA TYR A 693 -16.65 -20.30 -18.46
C TYR A 693 -15.90 -19.47 -17.44
N ASP A 694 -15.05 -20.11 -16.65
CA ASP A 694 -14.36 -19.51 -15.51
C ASP A 694 -12.85 -19.26 -15.72
N ASN A 695 -12.26 -19.74 -16.84
CA ASN A 695 -10.87 -19.47 -17.16
C ASN A 695 -10.75 -18.11 -17.85
N VAL A 696 -9.94 -17.24 -17.31
CA VAL A 696 -9.69 -15.90 -17.81
C VAL A 696 -8.23 -15.77 -18.25
N GLU A 697 -8.01 -15.37 -19.52
CA GLU A 697 -6.71 -14.96 -20.03
C GLU A 697 -6.83 -13.54 -20.57
N TRP A 698 -5.93 -12.63 -20.20
CA TRP A 698 -5.93 -11.29 -20.78
C TRP A 698 -4.52 -10.82 -21.16
N TYR A 699 -4.45 -10.04 -22.22
CA TYR A 699 -3.29 -9.24 -22.60
C TYR A 699 -3.60 -7.79 -22.25
N GLY A 700 -3.03 -7.31 -21.17
CA GLY A 700 -3.31 -5.99 -20.57
C GLY A 700 -2.40 -5.76 -19.37
N TYR A 701 -2.70 -4.74 -18.58
CA TYR A 701 -1.98 -4.49 -17.34
C TYR A 701 -2.38 -5.49 -16.24
N GLY A 702 -1.39 -5.91 -15.43
CA GLY A 702 -1.55 -6.90 -14.37
C GLY A 702 -0.25 -7.16 -13.60
N PRO A 703 -0.18 -8.26 -12.80
CA PRO A 703 -1.19 -9.33 -12.63
C PRO A 703 -2.40 -8.93 -11.79
N GLU A 704 -2.24 -8.00 -10.82
CA GLU A 704 -3.30 -7.59 -9.93
C GLU A 704 -4.34 -6.68 -10.62
N GLU A 705 -5.42 -6.36 -9.93
CA GLU A 705 -6.43 -5.43 -10.42
C GLU A 705 -5.85 -4.02 -10.62
N THR A 706 -6.32 -3.35 -11.64
CA THR A 706 -5.89 -2.00 -12.03
C THR A 706 -7.08 -1.11 -12.33
N TYR A 707 -6.94 0.18 -11.99
CA TYR A 707 -7.93 1.23 -12.22
C TYR A 707 -7.26 2.47 -12.83
N ALA A 708 -8.03 3.42 -13.28
CA ALA A 708 -7.51 4.63 -13.93
C ALA A 708 -6.47 5.36 -13.06
N ASP A 709 -6.71 5.41 -11.75
CA ASP A 709 -5.86 6.08 -10.74
C ASP A 709 -4.90 5.13 -10.00
N ARG A 710 -4.91 3.82 -10.31
CA ARG A 710 -4.06 2.80 -9.67
C ARG A 710 -3.59 1.76 -10.68
N ARG A 711 -2.49 2.05 -11.39
CA ARG A 711 -1.95 1.18 -12.45
C ARG A 711 -0.43 1.26 -12.64
N HIS A 712 0.27 2.11 -11.91
CA HIS A 712 1.71 2.34 -12.14
C HIS A 712 2.54 1.12 -11.76
N GLY A 713 2.11 0.36 -10.75
CA GLY A 713 2.75 -0.89 -10.34
C GLY A 713 2.50 -2.08 -11.27
N ALA A 714 1.62 -1.94 -12.26
CA ALA A 714 1.28 -3.02 -13.19
C ALA A 714 2.17 -3.03 -14.43
N LYS A 715 2.35 -4.22 -15.02
CA LYS A 715 3.07 -4.41 -16.29
C LYS A 715 2.13 -4.89 -17.38
N LEU A 716 2.35 -4.42 -18.61
CA LEU A 716 1.68 -4.98 -19.77
C LEU A 716 2.22 -6.39 -20.01
N GLY A 717 1.33 -7.38 -20.07
CA GLY A 717 1.68 -8.78 -20.27
C GLY A 717 0.47 -9.66 -20.54
N ILE A 718 0.70 -10.96 -20.74
CA ILE A 718 -0.35 -11.97 -20.83
C ILE A 718 -0.45 -12.67 -19.48
N TYR A 719 -1.63 -12.63 -18.88
CA TYR A 719 -1.93 -13.21 -17.57
C TYR A 719 -3.10 -14.17 -17.65
N LYS A 720 -3.19 -15.09 -16.67
CA LYS A 720 -4.24 -16.11 -16.58
C LYS A 720 -4.61 -16.36 -15.14
N ASN A 721 -5.91 -16.48 -14.89
CA ASN A 721 -6.48 -16.90 -13.61
C ASN A 721 -7.89 -17.48 -13.80
N LYS A 722 -8.59 -17.72 -12.69
CA LYS A 722 -10.02 -18.01 -12.67
C LYS A 722 -10.83 -16.74 -12.39
N ALA A 723 -12.06 -16.68 -12.84
CA ALA A 723 -12.96 -15.57 -12.51
C ALA A 723 -13.10 -15.36 -10.99
N ALA A 724 -13.09 -16.45 -10.20
CA ALA A 724 -13.13 -16.38 -8.75
C ALA A 724 -11.85 -15.78 -8.13
N ASP A 725 -10.68 -15.94 -8.78
CA ASP A 725 -9.41 -15.39 -8.29
C ASP A 725 -9.35 -13.86 -8.43
N ASN A 726 -10.24 -13.26 -9.22
CA ASN A 726 -10.39 -11.82 -9.34
C ASN A 726 -11.21 -11.18 -8.19
N MET A 727 -11.80 -12.01 -7.31
CA MET A 727 -12.46 -11.52 -6.10
C MET A 727 -11.43 -11.14 -5.06
N ALA A 728 -11.20 -9.85 -4.86
CA ALA A 728 -10.40 -9.36 -3.75
C ALA A 728 -11.06 -9.65 -2.40
N LYS A 729 -10.26 -10.01 -1.39
CA LYS A 729 -10.74 -10.41 -0.06
C LYS A 729 -11.02 -9.19 0.85
N TYR A 730 -11.57 -8.11 0.28
CA TYR A 730 -11.99 -6.95 1.07
C TYR A 730 -13.09 -7.37 2.06
N LEU A 731 -13.10 -6.77 3.27
CA LEU A 731 -14.02 -7.17 4.33
C LEU A 731 -15.49 -7.09 3.90
N VAL A 732 -15.84 -6.04 3.17
CA VAL A 732 -17.14 -5.87 2.53
C VAL A 732 -17.00 -6.08 1.04
N PRO A 733 -17.82 -6.95 0.41
CA PRO A 733 -17.83 -7.10 -1.03
C PRO A 733 -18.10 -5.78 -1.74
N GLN A 734 -17.25 -5.45 -2.71
CA GLN A 734 -17.27 -4.18 -3.42
C GLN A 734 -16.66 -4.36 -4.82
N GLU A 735 -16.53 -3.28 -5.60
CA GLU A 735 -15.85 -3.34 -6.89
C GLU A 735 -14.44 -3.90 -6.72
N CYS A 736 -14.09 -4.86 -7.56
CA CYS A 736 -12.78 -5.49 -7.60
C CYS A 736 -12.50 -6.15 -8.95
N GLY A 737 -11.26 -6.59 -9.16
CA GLY A 737 -10.86 -7.44 -10.27
C GLY A 737 -10.77 -6.76 -11.63
N ASN A 738 -10.94 -5.44 -11.75
CA ASN A 738 -10.83 -4.75 -13.03
C ASN A 738 -9.39 -4.77 -13.57
N LYS A 739 -9.24 -4.75 -14.89
CA LYS A 739 -7.97 -4.66 -15.62
C LYS A 739 -8.07 -3.55 -16.67
N VAL A 740 -7.14 -2.59 -16.65
CA VAL A 740 -7.09 -1.52 -17.67
C VAL A 740 -6.10 -1.85 -18.79
N GLY A 741 -6.24 -1.16 -19.91
CA GLY A 741 -5.34 -1.32 -21.05
C GLY A 741 -5.38 -2.74 -21.63
N VAL A 742 -6.51 -3.40 -21.63
CA VAL A 742 -6.67 -4.75 -22.17
C VAL A 742 -6.84 -4.69 -23.68
N ARG A 743 -5.95 -5.39 -24.41
CA ARG A 743 -6.00 -5.53 -25.88
C ARG A 743 -6.93 -6.66 -26.27
N TYR A 744 -6.86 -7.77 -25.53
CA TYR A 744 -7.82 -8.85 -25.62
C TYR A 744 -8.00 -9.56 -24.27
N ALA A 745 -9.17 -10.18 -24.12
CA ALA A 745 -9.43 -11.11 -23.04
C ALA A 745 -10.20 -12.33 -23.56
N LYS A 746 -9.87 -13.52 -23.04
CA LYS A 746 -10.60 -14.76 -23.30
C LYS A 746 -11.24 -15.23 -22.02
N VAL A 747 -12.52 -15.59 -22.11
CA VAL A 747 -13.27 -16.21 -21.01
C VAL A 747 -13.77 -17.57 -21.53
N THR A 748 -13.22 -18.65 -20.98
CA THR A 748 -13.37 -19.99 -21.58
C THR A 748 -13.71 -21.06 -20.55
N ASP A 749 -14.28 -22.17 -21.05
CA ASP A 749 -14.45 -23.41 -20.31
C ASP A 749 -13.12 -24.17 -20.18
N TYR A 750 -13.13 -25.30 -19.46
CA TYR A 750 -11.96 -26.17 -19.28
C TYR A 750 -11.42 -26.77 -20.59
N LYS A 751 -12.16 -26.71 -21.71
CA LYS A 751 -11.73 -27.13 -23.05
C LYS A 751 -11.19 -25.99 -23.91
N GLY A 752 -11.14 -24.78 -23.37
CA GLY A 752 -10.69 -23.58 -24.08
C GLY A 752 -11.74 -22.98 -25.03
N ARG A 753 -13.02 -23.38 -24.93
CA ARG A 753 -14.11 -22.82 -25.71
C ARG A 753 -14.76 -21.69 -24.94
N GLY A 754 -15.13 -20.63 -25.59
CA GLY A 754 -15.77 -19.48 -24.94
C GLY A 754 -15.79 -18.24 -25.82
N LEU A 755 -15.61 -17.08 -25.22
CA LEU A 755 -15.58 -15.79 -25.90
C LEU A 755 -14.19 -15.15 -25.82
N LEU A 756 -13.77 -14.61 -26.95
CA LEU A 756 -12.65 -13.69 -27.09
C LEU A 756 -13.21 -12.27 -27.22
N PHE A 757 -12.84 -11.38 -26.33
CA PHE A 757 -13.10 -9.94 -26.37
C PHE A 757 -11.84 -9.21 -26.82
N SER A 758 -11.96 -8.17 -27.65
CA SER A 758 -10.80 -7.38 -28.11
C SER A 758 -11.20 -5.93 -28.41
N GLY A 759 -10.24 -5.04 -28.28
CA GLY A 759 -10.41 -3.62 -28.56
C GLY A 759 -9.14 -2.83 -28.33
N ASP A 760 -9.25 -1.51 -28.40
CA ASP A 760 -8.11 -0.62 -28.08
C ASP A 760 -8.20 -0.21 -26.61
N GLU A 761 -7.32 -0.79 -25.79
CA GLU A 761 -7.17 -0.48 -24.35
C GLU A 761 -8.50 -0.57 -23.51
N LEU A 762 -9.15 -1.70 -23.57
CA LEU A 762 -10.37 -1.94 -22.81
C LEU A 762 -10.14 -1.85 -21.28
N SER A 763 -11.16 -1.37 -20.56
CA SER A 763 -11.38 -1.70 -19.16
C SER A 763 -12.18 -3.01 -19.12
N PHE A 764 -11.65 -4.02 -18.42
CA PHE A 764 -12.20 -5.39 -18.47
C PHE A 764 -12.24 -6.02 -17.09
N SER A 765 -13.35 -6.66 -16.76
CA SER A 765 -13.45 -7.54 -15.59
C SER A 765 -14.22 -8.81 -15.91
N ALA A 766 -13.87 -9.91 -15.22
CA ALA A 766 -14.59 -11.17 -15.22
C ALA A 766 -14.69 -11.67 -13.79
N LEU A 767 -15.91 -11.66 -13.22
CA LEU A 767 -16.21 -11.96 -11.83
C LEU A 767 -17.37 -12.95 -11.74
N PRO A 768 -17.52 -13.68 -10.62
CA PRO A 768 -18.70 -14.54 -10.42
C PRO A 768 -19.97 -13.77 -10.07
N TYR A 769 -19.91 -12.45 -9.85
CA TYR A 769 -21.02 -11.62 -9.37
C TYR A 769 -21.18 -10.34 -10.18
N THR A 770 -22.42 -9.85 -10.24
CA THR A 770 -22.73 -8.52 -10.77
C THR A 770 -22.38 -7.43 -9.75
N PRO A 771 -22.21 -6.16 -10.19
CA PRO A 771 -22.08 -5.04 -9.28
C PRO A 771 -23.18 -4.97 -8.21
N HIS A 772 -24.42 -5.30 -8.58
CA HIS A 772 -25.57 -5.26 -7.67
C HIS A 772 -25.53 -6.37 -6.61
N GLU A 773 -25.01 -7.56 -6.94
CA GLU A 773 -24.82 -8.65 -5.99
C GLU A 773 -23.71 -8.31 -5.01
N LEU A 774 -22.61 -7.70 -5.49
CA LEU A 774 -21.50 -7.26 -4.62
C LEU A 774 -21.97 -6.19 -3.63
N GLU A 775 -22.60 -5.11 -4.10
CA GLU A 775 -22.98 -3.98 -3.23
C GLU A 775 -24.08 -4.28 -2.20
N ASN A 776 -24.84 -5.38 -2.40
CA ASN A 776 -25.90 -5.78 -1.48
C ASN A 776 -25.43 -6.73 -0.37
N ALA A 777 -24.21 -7.25 -0.43
CA ALA A 777 -23.64 -8.13 0.57
C ALA A 777 -22.81 -7.34 1.59
N ALA A 778 -23.08 -7.50 2.88
CA ALA A 778 -22.27 -6.94 3.94
C ALA A 778 -21.05 -7.85 4.23
N HIS A 779 -21.15 -9.13 3.95
CA HIS A 779 -20.07 -10.10 4.14
C HIS A 779 -19.95 -11.04 2.92
N PRO A 780 -18.78 -11.60 2.65
CA PRO A 780 -18.60 -12.56 1.53
C PRO A 780 -19.55 -13.77 1.58
N TYR A 781 -19.93 -14.25 2.77
CA TYR A 781 -20.85 -15.38 2.92
C TYR A 781 -22.31 -15.04 2.58
N GLU A 782 -22.66 -13.78 2.40
CA GLU A 782 -24.00 -13.32 1.96
C GLU A 782 -24.13 -13.32 0.44
N LEU A 783 -23.01 -13.43 -0.29
CA LEU A 783 -23.05 -13.52 -1.74
C LEU A 783 -23.81 -14.78 -2.18
N PRO A 784 -24.61 -14.72 -3.28
CA PRO A 784 -25.39 -15.86 -3.75
C PRO A 784 -24.49 -16.98 -4.27
N GLN A 785 -25.06 -18.16 -4.48
CA GLN A 785 -24.38 -19.22 -5.22
C GLN A 785 -24.01 -18.75 -6.61
N VAL A 786 -22.81 -19.11 -7.08
CA VAL A 786 -22.31 -18.73 -8.40
C VAL A 786 -23.10 -19.43 -9.50
N HIS A 787 -23.75 -18.66 -10.35
CA HIS A 787 -24.52 -19.14 -11.51
C HIS A 787 -23.94 -18.66 -12.84
N TYR A 788 -23.13 -17.60 -12.80
CA TYR A 788 -22.61 -16.93 -13.99
C TYR A 788 -21.15 -16.61 -13.83
N THR A 789 -20.47 -16.42 -14.95
CA THR A 789 -19.32 -15.53 -15.05
C THR A 789 -19.83 -14.22 -15.65
N VAL A 790 -19.72 -13.15 -14.88
CA VAL A 790 -20.14 -11.80 -15.28
C VAL A 790 -18.93 -11.10 -15.89
N VAL A 791 -19.02 -10.76 -17.16
CA VAL A 791 -17.98 -10.06 -17.91
C VAL A 791 -18.43 -8.62 -18.15
N ARG A 792 -17.61 -7.65 -17.74
CA ARG A 792 -17.81 -6.25 -18.09
C ARG A 792 -16.68 -5.82 -19.02
N VAL A 793 -17.08 -5.21 -20.15
CA VAL A 793 -16.17 -4.64 -21.15
C VAL A 793 -16.56 -3.18 -21.27
N ALA A 794 -15.67 -2.29 -20.88
CA ALA A 794 -15.94 -0.86 -20.77
C ALA A 794 -14.88 0.00 -21.44
N LEU A 795 -15.28 1.21 -21.82
CA LEU A 795 -14.35 2.28 -22.19
C LEU A 795 -13.48 2.65 -20.99
N ALA A 796 -14.13 2.85 -19.85
CA ALA A 796 -13.48 3.23 -18.60
C ALA A 796 -14.39 2.96 -17.38
N GLN A 797 -13.77 2.89 -16.22
CA GLN A 797 -14.37 3.11 -14.91
C GLN A 797 -13.73 4.36 -14.28
N MET A 798 -14.47 5.06 -13.43
CA MET A 798 -13.91 6.11 -12.58
C MET A 798 -12.87 5.53 -11.63
N GLY A 799 -11.94 6.35 -11.15
CA GLY A 799 -10.92 5.95 -10.17
C GLY A 799 -11.54 5.41 -8.87
N VAL A 800 -10.73 4.73 -8.06
CA VAL A 800 -11.17 4.16 -6.77
C VAL A 800 -10.92 5.11 -5.59
N GLY A 801 -10.19 6.22 -5.79
CA GLY A 801 -9.87 7.18 -4.73
C GLY A 801 -8.90 6.63 -3.70
N GLY A 802 -8.86 7.24 -2.51
CA GLY A 802 -8.00 6.78 -1.43
C GLY A 802 -7.25 7.90 -0.70
N ASP A 803 -7.54 9.16 -0.93
CA ASP A 803 -7.00 10.24 -0.09
C ASP A 803 -7.52 10.10 1.34
N ASP A 804 -8.85 9.98 1.51
CA ASP A 804 -9.52 9.53 2.74
C ASP A 804 -10.74 8.65 2.38
N SER A 805 -11.47 8.15 3.38
CA SER A 805 -12.70 7.35 3.20
C SER A 805 -13.92 7.95 3.92
N TRP A 806 -13.92 9.27 4.16
CA TRP A 806 -15.02 9.97 4.85
C TRP A 806 -15.43 11.29 4.18
N GLY A 807 -14.91 11.60 3.00
CA GLY A 807 -15.31 12.82 2.28
C GLY A 807 -14.59 13.09 0.98
N ALA A 808 -13.36 12.63 0.80
CA ALA A 808 -12.59 12.86 -0.41
C ALA A 808 -13.23 12.21 -1.63
N TRP A 809 -13.36 12.99 -2.70
CA TRP A 809 -13.82 12.50 -3.98
C TRP A 809 -12.66 11.92 -4.77
N VAL A 810 -12.99 11.04 -5.73
CA VAL A 810 -12.04 10.66 -6.77
C VAL A 810 -11.50 11.92 -7.47
N HIS A 811 -10.20 11.98 -7.73
CA HIS A 811 -9.59 13.12 -8.41
C HIS A 811 -10.22 13.33 -9.79
N PRO A 812 -10.56 14.58 -10.18
CA PRO A 812 -11.37 14.87 -11.37
C PRO A 812 -10.85 14.25 -12.67
N GLU A 813 -9.53 14.14 -12.83
CA GLU A 813 -8.91 13.56 -14.03
C GLU A 813 -9.16 12.04 -14.19
N TYR A 814 -9.66 11.38 -13.16
CA TYR A 814 -10.01 9.94 -13.19
C TYR A 814 -11.52 9.70 -13.24
N ASN A 815 -12.32 10.75 -13.41
CA ASN A 815 -13.76 10.65 -13.65
C ASN A 815 -14.05 10.47 -15.14
N ILE A 816 -15.23 9.91 -15.46
CA ILE A 816 -15.74 9.85 -16.82
C ILE A 816 -16.55 11.13 -17.09
N ASP A 817 -16.04 11.99 -17.96
CA ASP A 817 -16.64 13.27 -18.32
C ASP A 817 -17.87 13.06 -19.24
N VAL A 818 -19.05 13.03 -18.64
CA VAL A 818 -20.34 12.88 -19.35
C VAL A 818 -20.85 14.16 -20.00
N THR A 819 -20.13 15.28 -19.89
CA THR A 819 -20.44 16.53 -20.58
C THR A 819 -20.01 16.48 -22.06
N LYS A 820 -19.28 15.46 -22.45
CA LYS A 820 -18.82 15.16 -23.80
C LYS A 820 -19.51 13.93 -24.37
N PRO A 821 -19.64 13.81 -25.70
CA PRO A 821 -20.07 12.57 -26.32
C PRO A 821 -19.13 11.41 -25.96
N LEU A 822 -19.68 10.28 -25.56
CA LEU A 822 -18.93 9.06 -25.32
C LEU A 822 -19.16 8.07 -26.45
N GLU A 823 -18.07 7.53 -26.98
CA GLU A 823 -18.09 6.49 -28.00
C GLU A 823 -17.15 5.36 -27.57
N PHE A 824 -17.65 4.13 -27.61
CA PHE A 824 -16.89 2.95 -27.24
C PHE A 824 -17.12 1.83 -28.23
N THR A 825 -16.05 1.27 -28.79
CA THR A 825 -16.11 0.15 -29.74
C THR A 825 -15.21 -0.99 -29.26
N PHE A 826 -15.78 -2.16 -29.19
CA PHE A 826 -15.06 -3.41 -28.95
C PHE A 826 -15.61 -4.53 -29.81
N ARG A 827 -14.92 -5.66 -29.86
CA ARG A 827 -15.31 -6.85 -30.61
C ARG A 827 -15.35 -8.07 -29.72
N PHE A 828 -16.26 -8.97 -29.99
CA PHE A 828 -16.22 -10.31 -29.41
C PHE A 828 -16.49 -11.37 -30.44
N ARG A 829 -15.98 -12.58 -30.19
CA ARG A 829 -16.16 -13.74 -31.04
C ARG A 829 -16.07 -15.03 -30.23
N GLY A 830 -16.83 -16.07 -30.65
CA GLY A 830 -16.67 -17.44 -30.16
C GLY A 830 -15.31 -18.03 -30.54
N ILE A 831 -14.73 -18.81 -29.68
CA ILE A 831 -13.48 -19.56 -29.89
C ILE A 831 -13.60 -20.99 -29.40
#